data_09672c5daee7801c1a15dd64f3fb2f6a
#
_entry.id   09672c5daee7801c1a15dd64f3fb2f6a
#
_cell.length_a   1.000
_cell.length_b   1.000
_cell.length_c   1.000
_cell.angle_alpha   90.00
_cell.angle_beta   90.00
_cell.angle_gamma   90.00
#
_symmetry.space_group_name_H-M   'P 1'
#
loop_
_entity.id
_entity.type
_entity.pdbx_description
1 polymer ?
#
loop_
_entity_poly.entity_id
_entity_poly.type
_entity_poly.pdbx_seq_one_letter_code
_entity_poly.pdbx_strand_id
1 'polypeptide(L)'
;MTGSLDYLVVLFGATAGTRGTELGLDEKELVLLLWQVVDLVNEKAGEVHRVLVKPNNLELTEQCVEHTGITPENLTTAKPLDQVLQQLDRSVSNELNIGLGTSFCLCTDGQLHIRQVFHPEASRKNVSLPECFYSFFDLQKEFKKCCPDAPDLHEIDLKVMLDHLNLEDNTATYKFGVSDIMTATNIILAIISKPRNHRFIDPERVNYKFETGTCSKMEIIDDNTVVRARGLPWQSSDEDIARFFRGLNIAKGGAALCLNSQGRRNGEALVRFVNTEHRDLALQRHKHHMGNRYIEVYKATGEDFLKIAGGTSNEVAQFLSKENQVIIRMRGLPFVATAEEVVMFFGSSCPLTGGKEGILFVKYPDGRPTGDAFVLFACEEYAQNALKKHKDLLGKRYIELFRSTAAEVQQVLNRYTSTPLIPIAPAPIIPVLPQPFVHSTSMRDCIRLRGLPYAATIEDILEFLGDFTYDIRPHGVHMVLNLQGRPSGDAFIQMKSSDRAFMAAQRCHKRTMKDRYVEVFQCSADEMNFVLMGGILNRNGLSPPPCKLPCLSPSTYAAYPTQAAVIAAEAATLYQQPVFISPRPLQPSTAFYPAAAQFYMNYSAYYPSPPGSPTNLGYLPATAATTTIPTHSGTIVRMQGLAHNTGGKEILNFFQGYQCPAEECQEFIHDQAGTMYTHSKEWPCI
;
A
#
# COMPACT_ATOMS: atom_id res chain seq x y z
N MET A 1 19.97 30.60 -21.11
CA MET A 1 20.86 31.63 -20.52
C MET A 1 20.94 31.32 -19.05
N THR A 2 22.01 30.73 -18.57
CA THR A 2 22.31 30.51 -17.14
C THR A 2 22.87 31.83 -16.59
N GLY A 3 21.97 32.75 -16.21
CA GLY A 3 22.39 33.93 -15.46
C GLY A 3 23.00 33.48 -14.13
N SER A 4 24.10 34.12 -13.72
CA SER A 4 24.61 33.90 -12.36
C SER A 4 23.54 34.34 -11.37
N LEU A 5 23.39 33.59 -10.29
CA LEU A 5 22.50 33.96 -9.17
C LEU A 5 23.14 35.17 -8.46
N ASP A 6 22.35 36.24 -8.25
CA ASP A 6 22.85 37.47 -7.65
C ASP A 6 22.66 37.51 -6.14
N TYR A 7 21.54 36.93 -5.65
CA TYR A 7 21.16 36.99 -4.23
C TYR A 7 20.66 35.64 -3.71
N LEU A 8 20.92 35.39 -2.42
CA LEU A 8 20.23 34.37 -1.63
C LEU A 8 19.33 35.04 -0.61
N VAL A 9 18.20 34.41 -0.31
CA VAL A 9 17.35 34.75 0.82
C VAL A 9 17.44 33.58 1.82
N VAL A 10 18.24 33.77 2.85
CA VAL A 10 18.39 32.79 3.94
C VAL A 10 17.10 32.78 4.73
N LEU A 11 16.50 31.61 4.92
CA LEU A 11 15.18 31.43 5.53
C LEU A 11 15.28 30.49 6.74
N PHE A 12 14.65 30.88 7.84
CA PHE A 12 14.50 30.07 9.03
C PHE A 12 13.05 30.11 9.52
N GLY A 13 12.52 28.97 9.93
CA GLY A 13 11.18 28.86 10.49
C GLY A 13 11.18 27.99 11.76
N ALA A 14 10.48 28.42 12.79
CA ALA A 14 10.23 27.61 13.98
C ALA A 14 8.75 27.29 14.15
N THR A 15 8.45 26.05 14.47
CA THR A 15 7.09 25.55 14.74
C THR A 15 6.75 25.65 16.22
N ALA A 16 5.49 25.47 16.56
CA ALA A 16 5.00 25.37 17.95
C ALA A 16 5.46 24.08 18.68
N GLY A 17 6.26 23.25 18.03
CA GLY A 17 6.66 21.94 18.53
C GLY A 17 8.13 21.61 18.36
N THR A 18 8.40 20.51 17.63
CA THR A 18 9.74 19.95 17.41
C THR A 18 10.66 20.83 16.55
N ARG A 19 11.97 20.62 16.68
CA ARG A 19 13.02 21.40 15.99
C ARG A 19 14.22 20.52 15.63
N GLY A 20 15.21 21.13 14.96
CA GLY A 20 16.41 20.43 14.50
C GLY A 20 16.05 19.33 13.51
N THR A 21 16.58 18.15 13.71
CA THR A 21 16.32 16.98 12.85
C THR A 21 14.88 16.47 12.91
N GLU A 22 14.10 16.89 13.90
CA GLU A 22 12.69 16.52 14.09
C GLU A 22 11.72 17.63 13.63
N LEU A 23 12.21 18.70 13.04
CA LEU A 23 11.39 19.83 12.63
C LEU A 23 10.26 19.41 11.67
N GLY A 24 9.00 19.68 12.07
CA GLY A 24 7.79 19.40 11.29
C GLY A 24 7.24 17.97 11.42
N LEU A 25 7.87 17.08 12.25
CA LEU A 25 7.40 15.70 12.42
C LEU A 25 6.14 15.58 13.29
N ASP A 26 5.85 16.55 14.09
CA ASP A 26 4.70 16.61 15.01
C ASP A 26 3.49 17.37 14.44
N GLU A 27 3.54 17.78 13.17
CA GLU A 27 2.52 18.57 12.46
C GLU A 27 2.17 19.91 13.11
N LYS A 28 2.98 20.38 14.08
CA LYS A 28 2.77 21.68 14.72
C LYS A 28 3.01 22.81 13.73
N GLU A 29 2.26 23.90 13.92
CA GLU A 29 2.24 25.02 12.99
C GLU A 29 3.41 25.97 13.21
N LEU A 30 3.77 26.72 12.17
CA LEU A 30 4.80 27.76 12.20
C LEU A 30 4.38 28.89 13.15
N VAL A 31 5.28 29.30 14.05
CA VAL A 31 5.10 30.42 15.00
C VAL A 31 6.08 31.55 14.80
N LEU A 32 7.16 31.31 14.06
CA LEU A 32 8.22 32.27 13.81
C LEU A 32 8.79 32.08 12.42
N LEU A 33 8.93 33.19 11.68
CA LEU A 33 9.61 33.24 10.39
C LEU A 33 10.68 34.33 10.43
N LEU A 34 11.89 33.98 10.00
CA LEU A 34 13.00 34.91 9.79
C LEU A 34 13.54 34.77 8.38
N TRP A 35 14.05 35.89 7.86
CA TRP A 35 14.79 35.90 6.61
C TRP A 35 15.85 37.01 6.58
N GLN A 36 16.87 36.77 5.77
CA GLN A 36 17.94 37.72 5.52
C GLN A 36 18.39 37.63 4.05
N VAL A 37 18.53 38.75 3.38
CA VAL A 37 19.05 38.81 2.01
C VAL A 37 20.57 38.79 2.07
N VAL A 38 21.21 38.01 1.19
CA VAL A 38 22.67 37.95 1.02
C VAL A 38 23.00 38.25 -0.41
N ASP A 39 23.77 39.32 -0.63
CA ASP A 39 24.32 39.73 -1.92
C ASP A 39 25.57 38.87 -2.20
N LEU A 40 25.47 37.99 -3.18
CA LEU A 40 26.54 37.07 -3.56
C LEU A 40 27.64 37.73 -4.38
N VAL A 41 27.33 38.90 -5.03
CA VAL A 41 28.25 39.62 -5.86
C VAL A 41 29.14 40.53 -5.03
N ASN A 42 28.55 41.24 -4.05
CA ASN A 42 29.27 42.16 -3.18
C ASN A 42 29.69 41.55 -1.85
N GLU A 43 29.38 40.27 -1.63
CA GLU A 43 29.68 39.50 -0.40
C GLU A 43 29.16 40.23 0.86
N LYS A 44 27.88 40.69 0.83
CA LYS A 44 27.26 41.42 1.92
C LYS A 44 25.93 40.82 2.36
N ALA A 45 25.68 40.91 3.67
CA ALA A 45 24.39 40.55 4.25
C ALA A 45 23.53 41.82 4.49
N GLY A 46 22.24 41.72 4.19
CA GLY A 46 21.22 42.71 4.52
C GLY A 46 20.75 42.59 6.00
N GLU A 47 19.63 43.24 6.30
CA GLU A 47 19.04 43.20 7.63
C GLU A 47 18.34 41.86 7.91
N VAL A 48 18.34 41.40 9.19
CA VAL A 48 17.59 40.25 9.62
C VAL A 48 16.16 40.66 9.94
N HIS A 49 15.21 40.09 9.20
CA HIS A 49 13.79 40.26 9.47
C HIS A 49 13.29 39.11 10.35
N ARG A 50 12.57 39.48 11.42
CA ARG A 50 11.99 38.49 12.38
C ARG A 50 10.52 38.78 12.59
N VAL A 51 9.63 37.85 12.21
CA VAL A 51 8.18 38.01 12.24
C VAL A 51 7.53 36.84 12.93
N LEU A 52 6.63 37.10 13.89
CA LEU A 52 5.80 36.06 14.50
C LEU A 52 4.66 35.69 13.57
N VAL A 53 4.35 34.39 13.52
CA VAL A 53 3.26 33.83 12.74
C VAL A 53 2.17 33.32 13.68
N LYS A 54 0.93 33.71 13.44
CA LYS A 54 -0.21 33.25 14.24
C LYS A 54 -0.63 31.84 13.78
N PRO A 55 -0.49 30.82 14.64
CA PRO A 55 -1.02 29.50 14.37
C PRO A 55 -2.54 29.47 14.54
N ASN A 56 -3.23 28.48 13.97
CA ASN A 56 -4.65 28.23 14.23
C ASN A 56 -4.88 27.70 15.64
N ASN A 57 -3.96 26.87 16.13
CA ASN A 57 -3.94 26.37 17.49
C ASN A 57 -2.80 27.04 18.29
N LEU A 58 -3.16 27.74 19.38
CA LEU A 58 -2.21 28.44 20.23
C LEU A 58 -1.52 27.54 21.28
N GLU A 59 -1.68 26.21 21.18
CA GLU A 59 -1.00 25.26 22.02
C GLU A 59 0.49 25.12 21.62
N LEU A 60 1.35 25.73 22.42
CA LEU A 60 2.80 25.59 22.32
C LEU A 60 3.27 24.44 23.22
N THR A 61 4.29 23.70 22.77
CA THR A 61 4.98 22.76 23.65
C THR A 61 5.84 23.53 24.67
N GLU A 62 6.04 22.96 25.85
CA GLU A 62 6.93 23.56 26.87
C GLU A 62 8.32 23.82 26.29
N GLN A 63 8.84 22.89 25.53
CA GLN A 63 10.12 23.02 24.82
C GLN A 63 10.14 24.22 23.85
N CYS A 64 9.05 24.46 23.12
CA CYS A 64 8.97 25.62 22.22
C CYS A 64 9.05 26.92 23.01
N VAL A 65 8.28 27.05 24.09
CA VAL A 65 8.28 28.27 24.96
C VAL A 65 9.64 28.51 25.58
N GLU A 66 10.27 27.48 26.16
CA GLU A 66 11.55 27.56 26.84
C GLU A 66 12.68 28.02 25.89
N HIS A 67 12.72 27.45 24.68
CA HIS A 67 13.80 27.74 23.72
C HIS A 67 13.59 29.00 22.90
N THR A 68 12.35 29.28 22.52
CA THR A 68 12.05 30.42 21.63
C THR A 68 11.76 31.71 22.40
N GLY A 69 11.34 31.58 23.64
CA GLY A 69 10.78 32.68 24.42
C GLY A 69 9.45 33.21 23.92
N ILE A 70 8.80 32.48 22.99
CA ILE A 70 7.51 32.84 22.40
C ILE A 70 6.40 32.31 23.30
N THR A 71 5.49 33.19 23.72
CA THR A 71 4.34 32.82 24.52
C THR A 71 3.04 32.90 23.71
N PRO A 72 1.96 32.23 24.12
CA PRO A 72 0.66 32.32 23.45
C PRO A 72 0.17 33.78 23.34
N GLU A 73 0.46 34.65 24.32
CA GLU A 73 0.09 36.07 24.30
C GLU A 73 0.76 36.80 23.13
N ASN A 74 2.05 36.50 22.87
CA ASN A 74 2.76 37.10 21.74
C ASN A 74 2.12 36.74 20.38
N LEU A 75 1.56 35.53 20.28
CA LEU A 75 0.97 35.02 19.04
C LEU A 75 -0.45 35.52 18.78
N THR A 76 -1.17 35.98 19.83
CA THR A 76 -2.54 36.51 19.66
C THR A 76 -2.58 37.71 18.73
N THR A 77 -1.56 38.57 18.76
CA THR A 77 -1.43 39.78 17.93
C THR A 77 -0.64 39.55 16.64
N ALA A 78 -0.09 38.35 16.45
CA ALA A 78 0.69 38.00 15.27
C ALA A 78 -0.20 37.89 14.03
N LYS A 79 0.41 38.07 12.85
CA LYS A 79 -0.28 37.92 11.57
C LYS A 79 -0.40 36.44 11.16
N PRO A 80 -1.46 36.05 10.47
CA PRO A 80 -1.58 34.70 9.94
C PRO A 80 -0.55 34.46 8.81
N LEU A 81 -0.29 33.18 8.50
CA LEU A 81 0.77 32.73 7.59
C LEU A 81 0.71 33.41 6.22
N ASP A 82 -0.47 33.53 5.61
CA ASP A 82 -0.67 34.15 4.31
C ASP A 82 -0.18 35.63 4.26
N GLN A 83 -0.46 36.38 5.32
CA GLN A 83 -0.02 37.79 5.43
C GLN A 83 1.48 37.90 5.69
N VAL A 84 2.04 36.95 6.47
CA VAL A 84 3.51 36.95 6.72
C VAL A 84 4.27 36.58 5.46
N LEU A 85 3.78 35.62 4.67
CA LEU A 85 4.36 35.29 3.37
C LEU A 85 4.29 36.47 2.37
N GLN A 86 3.18 37.22 2.34
CA GLN A 86 3.07 38.44 1.57
C GLN A 86 4.04 39.55 2.04
N GLN A 87 4.27 39.61 3.36
CA GLN A 87 5.22 40.54 3.93
C GLN A 87 6.65 40.20 3.51
N LEU A 88 7.02 38.89 3.55
CA LEU A 88 8.30 38.39 3.06
C LEU A 88 8.49 38.76 1.60
N ASP A 89 7.52 38.41 0.73
CA ASP A 89 7.60 38.67 -0.70
C ASP A 89 7.80 40.17 -1.03
N ARG A 90 7.04 41.04 -0.35
CA ARG A 90 7.19 42.49 -0.49
C ARG A 90 8.54 43.01 0.04
N SER A 91 9.00 42.49 1.20
CA SER A 91 10.28 42.90 1.77
C SER A 91 11.43 42.55 0.85
N VAL A 92 11.48 41.29 0.37
CA VAL A 92 12.50 40.83 -0.59
C VAL A 92 12.42 41.60 -1.91
N SER A 93 11.20 41.80 -2.44
CA SER A 93 11.02 42.56 -3.68
C SER A 93 11.51 43.99 -3.61
N ASN A 94 11.28 44.67 -2.47
CA ASN A 94 11.72 46.05 -2.24
C ASN A 94 13.23 46.13 -2.04
N GLU A 95 13.82 45.19 -1.28
CA GLU A 95 15.27 45.18 -1.00
C GLU A 95 16.09 44.89 -2.26
N LEU A 96 15.60 43.98 -3.11
CA LEU A 96 16.26 43.58 -4.35
C LEU A 96 15.92 44.48 -5.56
N ASN A 97 15.01 45.43 -5.42
CA ASN A 97 14.51 46.23 -6.57
C ASN A 97 14.10 45.33 -7.75
N ILE A 98 13.31 44.28 -7.48
CA ILE A 98 12.87 43.29 -8.47
C ILE A 98 12.09 44.01 -9.60
N GLY A 99 12.67 44.15 -10.71
CA GLY A 99 12.19 44.91 -11.90
C GLY A 99 13.34 45.16 -12.88
N LEU A 100 14.58 44.99 -12.42
CA LEU A 100 15.81 45.19 -13.20
C LEU A 100 16.46 43.86 -13.64
N GLY A 101 15.75 42.71 -13.52
CA GLY A 101 16.27 41.42 -13.94
C GLY A 101 17.15 40.70 -12.90
N THR A 102 17.09 41.12 -11.65
CA THR A 102 17.79 40.48 -10.51
C THR A 102 17.25 39.09 -10.23
N SER A 103 18.15 38.13 -10.04
CA SER A 103 17.82 36.73 -9.72
C SER A 103 18.12 36.42 -8.25
N PHE A 104 17.17 35.80 -7.57
CA PHE A 104 17.36 35.32 -6.21
C PHE A 104 16.79 33.89 -5.99
N CYS A 105 17.27 33.20 -4.97
CA CYS A 105 16.76 31.90 -4.56
C CYS A 105 16.76 31.81 -3.04
N LEU A 106 15.85 31.00 -2.48
CA LEU A 106 15.86 30.70 -1.04
C LEU A 106 17.04 29.80 -0.68
N CYS A 107 17.53 29.93 0.55
CA CYS A 107 18.53 29.04 1.14
C CYS A 107 18.12 28.68 2.56
N THR A 108 18.15 27.39 2.91
CA THR A 108 17.82 26.90 4.25
C THR A 108 18.90 25.95 4.78
N ASP A 109 19.02 25.85 6.09
CA ASP A 109 19.83 24.80 6.74
C ASP A 109 19.09 23.45 6.61
N GLY A 110 19.49 22.66 5.61
CA GLY A 110 18.82 21.42 5.25
C GLY A 110 17.48 21.64 4.55
N GLN A 111 16.74 20.54 4.31
CA GLN A 111 15.49 20.55 3.52
C GLN A 111 14.22 20.67 4.36
N LEU A 112 14.30 20.45 5.68
CA LEU A 112 13.10 20.29 6.51
C LEU A 112 12.22 21.53 6.55
N HIS A 113 12.79 22.73 6.60
CA HIS A 113 12.03 23.98 6.57
C HIS A 113 11.07 24.03 5.39
N ILE A 114 11.59 23.81 4.18
CA ILE A 114 10.78 23.85 2.95
C ILE A 114 9.86 22.64 2.86
N ARG A 115 10.42 21.41 2.99
CA ARG A 115 9.71 20.19 2.64
C ARG A 115 8.79 19.66 3.75
N GLN A 116 9.13 19.85 5.03
CA GLN A 116 8.34 19.33 6.15
C GLN A 116 7.53 20.39 6.91
N VAL A 117 7.85 21.68 6.75
CA VAL A 117 7.13 22.78 7.42
C VAL A 117 6.29 23.59 6.42
N PHE A 118 6.93 24.41 5.56
CA PHE A 118 6.21 25.40 4.74
C PHE A 118 5.22 24.75 3.76
N HIS A 119 5.64 23.77 2.97
CA HIS A 119 4.76 23.14 2.00
C HIS A 119 3.60 22.35 2.63
N PRO A 120 3.82 21.51 3.66
CA PRO A 120 2.73 20.82 4.34
C PRO A 120 1.75 21.76 5.03
N GLU A 121 2.24 22.78 5.74
CA GLU A 121 1.38 23.73 6.45
C GLU A 121 0.54 24.58 5.49
N ALA A 122 1.16 25.14 4.44
CA ALA A 122 0.45 25.87 3.41
C ALA A 122 -0.63 25.01 2.75
N SER A 123 -0.33 23.72 2.49
CA SER A 123 -1.29 22.76 1.96
C SER A 123 -2.45 22.52 2.91
N ARG A 124 -2.20 22.32 4.21
CA ARG A 124 -3.25 22.13 5.23
C ARG A 124 -4.13 23.36 5.40
N LYS A 125 -3.54 24.55 5.35
CA LYS A 125 -4.24 25.83 5.50
C LYS A 125 -4.85 26.36 4.19
N ASN A 126 -4.62 25.66 3.07
CA ASN A 126 -5.02 26.10 1.72
C ASN A 126 -4.47 27.51 1.37
N VAL A 127 -3.23 27.77 1.78
CA VAL A 127 -2.48 29.01 1.48
C VAL A 127 -1.57 28.76 0.29
N SER A 128 -1.53 29.70 -0.67
CA SER A 128 -0.61 29.66 -1.78
C SER A 128 0.77 30.17 -1.35
N LEU A 129 1.80 29.36 -1.54
CA LEU A 129 3.18 29.80 -1.34
C LEU A 129 3.65 30.65 -2.53
N PRO A 130 4.48 31.70 -2.28
CA PRO A 130 5.19 32.41 -3.33
C PRO A 130 6.04 31.47 -4.19
N GLU A 131 6.29 31.85 -5.46
CA GLU A 131 7.01 31.00 -6.42
C GLU A 131 8.41 30.61 -5.93
N CYS A 132 9.09 31.48 -5.19
CA CYS A 132 10.42 31.23 -4.63
C CYS A 132 10.49 30.00 -3.70
N PHE A 133 9.37 29.56 -3.09
CA PHE A 133 9.34 28.36 -2.25
C PHE A 133 9.42 27.03 -3.03
N TYR A 134 9.36 27.08 -4.35
CA TYR A 134 9.46 25.88 -5.20
C TYR A 134 10.88 25.63 -5.71
N SER A 135 11.85 26.49 -5.34
CA SER A 135 13.27 26.35 -5.67
C SER A 135 14.10 26.90 -4.51
N PHE A 136 15.03 26.12 -3.98
CA PHE A 136 15.86 26.55 -2.86
C PHE A 136 17.20 25.83 -2.83
N PHE A 137 18.19 26.41 -2.15
CA PHE A 137 19.45 25.76 -1.86
C PHE A 137 19.44 25.16 -0.45
N ASP A 138 19.89 23.92 -0.35
CA ASP A 138 20.20 23.24 0.89
C ASP A 138 21.64 23.57 1.28
N LEU A 139 21.82 24.37 2.32
CA LEU A 139 23.14 24.84 2.75
C LEU A 139 24.06 23.69 3.14
N GLN A 140 23.54 22.63 3.74
CA GLN A 140 24.33 21.44 4.11
C GLN A 140 24.90 20.76 2.85
N LYS A 141 24.11 20.61 1.79
CA LYS A 141 24.54 20.04 0.52
C LYS A 141 25.55 20.96 -0.21
N GLU A 142 25.29 22.26 -0.21
CA GLU A 142 26.20 23.22 -0.83
C GLU A 142 27.54 23.26 -0.09
N PHE A 143 27.49 23.21 1.25
CA PHE A 143 28.69 23.10 2.09
C PHE A 143 29.50 21.83 1.77
N LYS A 144 28.83 20.67 1.68
CA LYS A 144 29.50 19.40 1.35
C LYS A 144 30.11 19.41 -0.06
N LYS A 145 29.49 20.10 -1.03
CA LYS A 145 30.08 20.31 -2.37
C LYS A 145 31.37 21.16 -2.30
N CYS A 146 31.38 22.17 -1.42
CA CYS A 146 32.51 23.07 -1.22
C CYS A 146 33.63 22.41 -0.39
N CYS A 147 33.26 21.61 0.61
CA CYS A 147 34.15 20.94 1.58
C CYS A 147 33.92 19.41 1.54
N PRO A 148 34.46 18.69 0.56
CA PRO A 148 34.22 17.23 0.43
C PRO A 148 34.75 16.39 1.59
N ASP A 149 35.73 16.91 2.33
CA ASP A 149 36.33 16.34 3.54
C ASP A 149 35.51 16.53 4.81
N ALA A 150 34.41 17.31 4.74
CA ALA A 150 33.47 17.46 5.87
C ALA A 150 32.76 16.13 6.18
N PRO A 151 32.18 15.97 7.41
CA PRO A 151 31.38 14.82 7.78
C PRO A 151 30.24 14.49 6.80
N ASP A 152 29.58 13.35 6.96
CA ASP A 152 28.42 12.98 6.15
C ASP A 152 27.23 13.93 6.41
N LEU A 153 26.35 14.09 5.38
CA LEU A 153 25.25 15.07 5.40
C LEU A 153 24.33 14.97 6.63
N HIS A 154 24.13 13.77 7.18
CA HIS A 154 23.30 13.57 8.35
C HIS A 154 23.96 14.00 9.69
N GLU A 155 25.25 14.29 9.67
CA GLU A 155 26.04 14.78 10.82
C GLU A 155 26.37 16.28 10.71
N ILE A 156 26.02 16.92 9.58
CA ILE A 156 26.29 18.32 9.33
C ILE A 156 25.12 19.17 9.87
N ASP A 157 25.46 20.07 10.79
CA ASP A 157 24.63 21.19 11.23
C ASP A 157 25.39 22.52 11.13
N LEU A 158 24.75 23.62 11.46
CA LEU A 158 25.40 24.95 11.42
C LEU A 158 26.66 25.02 12.27
N LYS A 159 26.70 24.34 13.41
CA LYS A 159 27.84 24.33 14.31
C LYS A 159 29.00 23.56 13.71
N VAL A 160 28.77 22.37 13.17
CA VAL A 160 29.78 21.57 12.48
C VAL A 160 30.36 22.34 11.30
N MET A 161 29.53 23.05 10.54
CA MET A 161 29.99 23.90 9.42
C MET A 161 30.85 25.06 9.90
N LEU A 162 30.50 25.75 11.02
CA LEU A 162 31.31 26.81 11.60
C LEU A 162 32.67 26.28 12.05
N ASP A 163 32.67 25.20 12.82
CA ASP A 163 33.91 24.59 13.35
C ASP A 163 34.85 24.18 12.20
N HIS A 164 34.29 23.58 11.13
CA HIS A 164 35.06 23.17 9.96
C HIS A 164 35.68 24.36 9.19
N LEU A 165 34.96 25.50 9.18
CA LEU A 165 35.44 26.73 8.54
C LEU A 165 36.36 27.55 9.47
N ASN A 166 36.54 27.15 10.73
CA ASN A 166 37.24 27.92 11.76
C ASN A 166 36.68 29.34 11.95
N LEU A 167 35.35 29.46 11.90
CA LEU A 167 34.67 30.72 12.15
C LEU A 167 34.31 30.85 13.64
N GLU A 168 34.44 32.07 14.20
CA GLU A 168 34.00 32.32 15.54
C GLU A 168 32.47 32.42 15.63
N ASP A 169 31.90 31.76 16.64
CA ASP A 169 30.48 31.90 16.97
C ASP A 169 30.26 33.17 17.83
N ASN A 170 30.03 34.29 17.18
CA ASN A 170 29.74 35.57 17.80
C ASN A 170 28.24 35.80 18.05
N THR A 171 27.41 34.74 17.88
CA THR A 171 25.93 34.86 17.79
C THR A 171 25.22 34.56 19.13
N ALA A 172 25.91 34.12 20.15
CA ALA A 172 25.36 33.64 21.42
C ALA A 172 24.45 34.63 22.18
N THR A 173 24.53 35.94 21.85
CA THR A 173 23.75 36.99 22.51
C THR A 173 22.46 37.35 21.79
N TYR A 174 22.22 36.81 20.61
CA TYR A 174 21.05 37.12 19.80
C TYR A 174 19.80 36.33 20.21
N LYS A 175 18.63 36.87 19.86
CA LYS A 175 17.36 36.19 20.07
C LYS A 175 17.30 34.93 19.23
N PHE A 176 16.55 33.93 19.72
CA PHE A 176 16.31 32.66 19.01
C PHE A 176 15.94 32.87 17.54
N GLY A 177 16.54 32.09 16.67
CA GLY A 177 16.39 32.13 15.21
C GLY A 177 17.27 33.19 14.53
N VAL A 178 17.61 34.31 15.21
CA VAL A 178 18.52 35.33 14.67
C VAL A 178 19.95 34.79 14.62
N SER A 179 20.38 34.08 15.67
CA SER A 179 21.66 33.37 15.70
C SER A 179 21.79 32.40 14.51
N ASP A 180 20.76 31.57 14.28
CA ASP A 180 20.77 30.56 13.22
C ASP A 180 20.90 31.19 11.84
N ILE A 181 20.13 32.25 11.54
CA ILE A 181 20.23 32.98 10.26
C ILE A 181 21.61 33.63 10.09
N MET A 182 22.11 34.30 11.12
CA MET A 182 23.41 34.95 11.04
C MET A 182 24.54 33.95 10.88
N THR A 183 24.47 32.84 11.55
CA THR A 183 25.42 31.72 11.40
C THR A 183 25.40 31.17 9.97
N ALA A 184 24.21 30.85 9.44
CA ALA A 184 24.05 30.39 8.08
C ALA A 184 24.58 31.40 7.06
N THR A 185 24.31 32.70 7.29
CA THR A 185 24.83 33.80 6.45
C THR A 185 26.35 33.88 6.49
N ASN A 186 26.98 33.80 7.68
CA ASN A 186 28.43 33.81 7.83
C ASN A 186 29.08 32.61 7.10
N ILE A 187 28.47 31.42 7.18
CA ILE A 187 28.89 30.23 6.42
C ILE A 187 28.82 30.50 4.91
N ILE A 188 27.67 31.04 4.43
CA ILE A 188 27.50 31.38 2.99
C ILE A 188 28.60 32.35 2.55
N LEU A 189 28.82 33.42 3.28
CA LEU A 189 29.88 34.41 2.96
C LEU A 189 31.26 33.76 2.93
N ALA A 190 31.57 32.88 3.87
CA ALA A 190 32.84 32.18 3.92
C ALA A 190 33.07 31.18 2.77
N ILE A 191 32.01 30.51 2.29
CA ILE A 191 32.17 29.57 1.17
C ILE A 191 32.22 30.26 -0.20
N ILE A 192 31.57 31.44 -0.39
CA ILE A 192 31.63 32.20 -1.62
C ILE A 192 32.93 32.99 -1.74
N SER A 193 33.49 33.43 -0.61
CA SER A 193 34.74 34.21 -0.57
C SER A 193 35.96 33.33 -0.91
N LYS A 194 37.06 34.01 -1.27
CA LYS A 194 38.35 33.33 -1.52
C LYS A 194 38.87 32.66 -0.24
N PRO A 195 39.50 31.50 -0.32
CA PRO A 195 39.95 30.79 -1.56
C PRO A 195 38.88 29.84 -2.16
N ARG A 196 37.73 29.66 -1.53
CA ARG A 196 36.75 28.61 -1.90
C ARG A 196 35.99 28.96 -3.20
N ASN A 197 35.57 30.22 -3.36
CA ASN A 197 34.83 30.73 -4.52
C ASN A 197 33.62 29.84 -4.92
N HIS A 198 32.89 29.30 -3.96
CA HIS A 198 31.75 28.45 -4.24
C HIS A 198 30.66 29.21 -4.99
N ARG A 199 29.96 28.54 -5.90
CA ARG A 199 28.85 29.10 -6.67
C ARG A 199 27.61 28.25 -6.50
N PHE A 200 26.49 28.90 -6.23
CA PHE A 200 25.16 28.30 -6.14
C PHE A 200 24.59 28.15 -7.56
N ILE A 201 24.53 26.91 -8.10
CA ILE A 201 24.17 26.67 -9.51
C ILE A 201 22.88 25.87 -9.65
N ASP A 202 22.77 24.73 -8.95
CA ASP A 202 21.68 23.76 -9.10
C ASP A 202 20.82 23.71 -7.82
N PRO A 203 19.75 24.51 -7.73
CA PRO A 203 18.88 24.50 -6.57
C PRO A 203 18.02 23.24 -6.52
N GLU A 204 17.69 22.81 -5.30
CA GLU A 204 16.63 21.85 -5.05
C GLU A 204 15.29 22.38 -5.57
N ARG A 205 14.47 21.48 -6.11
CA ARG A 205 13.15 21.85 -6.65
C ARG A 205 12.04 21.11 -5.92
N VAL A 206 10.91 21.79 -5.76
CA VAL A 206 9.66 21.20 -5.31
C VAL A 206 8.67 21.19 -6.46
N ASN A 207 8.11 20.05 -6.79
CA ASN A 207 7.13 19.93 -7.86
C ASN A 207 5.88 20.78 -7.56
N TYR A 208 5.52 21.63 -8.51
CA TYR A 208 4.36 22.51 -8.41
C TYR A 208 3.05 21.75 -8.44
N LYS A 209 2.98 20.74 -9.31
CA LYS A 209 1.81 19.87 -9.51
C LYS A 209 2.22 18.40 -9.51
N PHE A 210 1.30 17.58 -9.08
CA PHE A 210 1.43 16.13 -9.25
C PHE A 210 1.16 15.78 -10.73
N GLU A 211 2.06 15.01 -11.32
CA GLU A 211 1.91 14.51 -12.69
C GLU A 211 1.33 13.09 -12.66
N THR A 212 0.12 12.96 -13.16
CA THR A 212 -0.48 11.65 -13.40
C THR A 212 0.23 10.94 -14.55
N GLY A 213 0.17 9.62 -14.58
CA GLY A 213 0.81 8.85 -15.64
C GLY A 213 0.63 7.35 -15.48
N THR A 214 1.15 6.61 -16.47
CA THR A 214 1.21 5.15 -16.47
C THR A 214 2.62 4.68 -16.17
N CYS A 215 2.74 3.51 -15.57
CA CYS A 215 4.01 2.82 -15.31
C CYS A 215 4.05 1.52 -16.14
N SER A 216 5.17 1.26 -16.81
CA SER A 216 5.38 -0.01 -17.53
C SER A 216 5.71 -1.13 -16.55
N LYS A 217 5.20 -2.34 -16.78
CA LYS A 217 5.60 -3.52 -16.01
C LYS A 217 7.10 -3.85 -16.10
N MET A 218 7.75 -3.38 -17.16
CA MET A 218 9.18 -3.63 -17.42
C MET A 218 10.07 -2.51 -16.87
N GLU A 219 9.49 -1.51 -16.22
CA GLU A 219 10.24 -0.42 -15.61
C GLU A 219 11.04 -0.93 -14.41
N ILE A 220 12.28 -0.50 -14.29
CA ILE A 220 13.12 -0.81 -13.15
C ILE A 220 12.91 0.30 -12.12
N ILE A 221 12.35 -0.06 -10.97
CA ILE A 221 12.09 0.87 -9.86
C ILE A 221 12.99 0.49 -8.69
N ASP A 222 13.74 1.48 -8.19
CA ASP A 222 14.54 1.32 -6.99
C ASP A 222 13.61 1.14 -5.76
N ASP A 223 13.80 0.06 -5.03
CA ASP A 223 13.06 -0.26 -3.80
C ASP A 223 13.16 0.86 -2.76
N ASN A 224 14.26 1.61 -2.77
CA ASN A 224 14.48 2.73 -1.86
C ASN A 224 13.72 4.00 -2.22
N THR A 225 12.82 3.98 -3.20
CA THR A 225 12.02 5.16 -3.59
C THR A 225 10.54 5.00 -3.31
N VAL A 226 10.08 3.86 -2.77
CA VAL A 226 8.67 3.53 -2.63
C VAL A 226 8.24 3.44 -1.18
N VAL A 227 7.05 4.00 -0.88
CA VAL A 227 6.35 3.83 0.39
C VAL A 227 4.96 3.24 0.17
N ARG A 228 4.43 2.61 1.22
CA ARG A 228 3.03 2.22 1.35
C ARG A 228 2.36 3.13 2.36
N ALA A 229 1.32 3.85 1.95
CA ALA A 229 0.45 4.63 2.81
C ALA A 229 -0.82 3.83 3.14
N ARG A 230 -1.24 3.79 4.41
CA ARG A 230 -2.37 3.00 4.91
C ARG A 230 -3.26 3.86 5.78
N GLY A 231 -4.57 3.57 5.78
CA GLY A 231 -5.54 4.33 6.57
C GLY A 231 -6.22 5.45 5.78
N LEU A 232 -5.99 5.52 4.46
CA LEU A 232 -6.59 6.53 3.58
C LEU A 232 -8.11 6.53 3.65
N PRO A 233 -8.76 7.70 3.61
CA PRO A 233 -10.20 7.79 3.38
C PRO A 233 -10.61 7.06 2.10
N TRP A 234 -11.78 6.44 2.10
CA TRP A 234 -12.26 5.65 0.95
C TRP A 234 -12.43 6.46 -0.35
N GLN A 235 -12.63 7.76 -0.21
CA GLN A 235 -12.83 8.69 -1.33
C GLN A 235 -11.54 9.38 -1.78
N SER A 236 -10.41 9.09 -1.15
CA SER A 236 -9.12 9.73 -1.49
C SER A 236 -8.80 9.56 -2.96
N SER A 237 -8.34 10.63 -3.58
CA SER A 237 -7.78 10.66 -4.92
C SER A 237 -6.25 10.57 -4.88
N ASP A 238 -5.62 10.46 -6.04
CA ASP A 238 -4.17 10.63 -6.21
C ASP A 238 -3.70 12.05 -5.86
N GLU A 239 -4.55 13.07 -6.12
CA GLU A 239 -4.29 14.44 -5.69
C GLU A 239 -4.32 14.60 -4.16
N ASP A 240 -5.20 13.88 -3.46
CA ASP A 240 -5.22 13.89 -1.98
C ASP A 240 -3.95 13.25 -1.42
N ILE A 241 -3.46 12.19 -2.07
CA ILE A 241 -2.17 11.57 -1.74
C ILE A 241 -1.03 12.57 -1.99
N ALA A 242 -1.02 13.24 -3.14
CA ALA A 242 -0.02 14.24 -3.46
C ALA A 242 -0.07 15.43 -2.50
N ARG A 243 -1.27 15.82 -2.04
CA ARG A 243 -1.48 16.85 -1.02
C ARG A 243 -0.93 16.44 0.34
N PHE A 244 -1.12 15.19 0.74
CA PHE A 244 -0.55 14.64 1.97
C PHE A 244 1.00 14.64 1.94
N PHE A 245 1.59 14.34 0.79
CA PHE A 245 3.04 14.39 0.59
C PHE A 245 3.54 15.71 0.00
N ARG A 246 2.77 16.80 0.10
CA ARG A 246 3.18 18.11 -0.44
C ARG A 246 4.56 18.54 0.10
N GLY A 247 5.40 19.08 -0.78
CA GLY A 247 6.81 19.38 -0.50
C GLY A 247 7.78 18.28 -0.91
N LEU A 248 7.28 17.05 -1.11
CA LEU A 248 8.07 15.92 -1.60
C LEU A 248 7.72 15.65 -3.08
N ASN A 249 8.73 15.33 -3.87
CA ASN A 249 8.55 15.11 -5.30
C ASN A 249 8.14 13.65 -5.56
N ILE A 250 6.87 13.45 -5.85
CA ILE A 250 6.35 12.17 -6.33
C ILE A 250 6.75 12.04 -7.81
N ALA A 251 7.25 10.87 -8.21
CA ALA A 251 7.56 10.58 -9.60
C ALA A 251 6.29 10.62 -10.47
N LYS A 252 6.44 10.88 -11.77
CA LYS A 252 5.30 10.89 -12.72
C LYS A 252 4.57 9.55 -12.65
N GLY A 253 3.24 9.59 -12.44
CA GLY A 253 2.42 8.39 -12.25
C GLY A 253 2.72 7.61 -10.95
N GLY A 254 3.47 8.21 -10.02
CA GLY A 254 3.96 7.56 -8.80
C GLY A 254 2.96 7.43 -7.67
N ALA A 255 1.68 7.70 -7.85
CA ALA A 255 0.64 7.49 -6.85
C ALA A 255 -0.33 6.38 -7.31
N ALA A 256 -0.39 5.29 -6.59
CA ALA A 256 -1.19 4.12 -6.94
C ALA A 256 -2.09 3.66 -5.79
N LEU A 257 -3.38 4.03 -5.84
CA LEU A 257 -4.39 3.56 -4.91
C LEU A 257 -4.61 2.06 -5.07
N CYS A 258 -4.62 1.32 -3.97
CA CYS A 258 -4.75 -0.13 -3.97
C CYS A 258 -6.21 -0.58 -3.91
N LEU A 259 -6.52 -1.64 -4.65
CA LEU A 259 -7.85 -2.27 -4.68
C LEU A 259 -7.81 -3.66 -4.02
N ASN A 260 -8.86 -3.99 -3.27
CA ASN A 260 -9.06 -5.33 -2.73
C ASN A 260 -9.46 -6.33 -3.85
N SER A 261 -9.62 -7.62 -3.51
CA SER A 261 -10.03 -8.68 -4.45
C SER A 261 -11.37 -8.40 -5.15
N GLN A 262 -12.24 -7.59 -4.57
CA GLN A 262 -13.53 -7.21 -5.17
C GLN A 262 -13.45 -5.97 -6.08
N GLY A 263 -12.25 -5.40 -6.30
CA GLY A 263 -12.06 -4.19 -7.08
C GLY A 263 -12.51 -2.91 -6.39
N ARG A 264 -12.63 -2.93 -5.05
CA ARG A 264 -12.91 -1.75 -4.23
C ARG A 264 -11.62 -1.28 -3.57
N ARG A 265 -11.50 0.02 -3.35
CA ARG A 265 -10.35 0.59 -2.61
C ARG A 265 -10.27 -0.04 -1.22
N ASN A 266 -9.05 -0.36 -0.79
CA ASN A 266 -8.80 -0.96 0.52
C ASN A 266 -8.27 0.04 1.57
N GLY A 267 -8.15 1.33 1.21
CA GLY A 267 -7.61 2.37 2.06
C GLY A 267 -6.08 2.39 2.09
N GLU A 268 -5.42 1.78 1.10
CA GLU A 268 -3.97 1.82 0.93
C GLU A 268 -3.59 2.45 -0.41
N ALA A 269 -2.39 3.01 -0.46
CA ALA A 269 -1.73 3.43 -1.69
C ALA A 269 -0.24 3.10 -1.65
N LEU A 270 0.34 2.89 -2.81
CA LEU A 270 1.77 2.88 -3.01
C LEU A 270 2.19 4.19 -3.64
N VAL A 271 3.26 4.78 -3.13
CA VAL A 271 3.75 6.07 -3.62
C VAL A 271 5.23 5.96 -3.92
N ARG A 272 5.60 6.30 -5.16
CA ARG A 272 6.98 6.33 -5.66
C ARG A 272 7.48 7.76 -5.70
N PHE A 273 8.58 8.03 -5.05
CA PHE A 273 9.27 9.32 -5.07
C PHE A 273 10.41 9.34 -6.09
N VAL A 274 10.91 10.55 -6.40
CA VAL A 274 11.97 10.72 -7.39
C VAL A 274 13.32 10.17 -6.93
N ASN A 275 13.55 10.08 -5.61
CA ASN A 275 14.78 9.56 -5.02
C ASN A 275 14.55 9.04 -3.60
N THR A 276 15.59 8.46 -3.02
CA THR A 276 15.60 7.89 -1.65
C THR A 276 15.37 8.95 -0.59
N GLU A 277 15.94 10.14 -0.73
CA GLU A 277 15.82 11.23 0.23
C GLU A 277 14.36 11.66 0.43
N HIS A 278 13.62 11.84 -0.68
CA HIS A 278 12.18 12.15 -0.60
C HIS A 278 11.36 11.01 0.02
N ARG A 279 11.74 9.75 -0.25
CA ARG A 279 11.12 8.60 0.38
C ARG A 279 11.36 8.58 1.89
N ASP A 280 12.57 8.90 2.34
CA ASP A 280 12.91 8.91 3.77
C ASP A 280 12.17 10.04 4.51
N LEU A 281 12.06 11.23 3.89
CA LEU A 281 11.21 12.30 4.40
C LEU A 281 9.72 11.91 4.42
N ALA A 282 9.27 11.11 3.46
CA ALA A 282 7.89 10.61 3.46
C ALA A 282 7.63 9.61 4.60
N LEU A 283 8.60 8.77 4.95
CA LEU A 283 8.50 7.85 6.08
C LEU A 283 8.36 8.61 7.41
N GLN A 284 8.97 9.79 7.54
CA GLN A 284 8.83 10.65 8.71
C GLN A 284 7.40 11.17 8.92
N ARG A 285 6.56 11.14 7.87
CA ARG A 285 5.12 11.50 7.98
C ARG A 285 4.24 10.33 8.47
N HIS A 286 4.85 9.29 9.03
CA HIS A 286 4.11 8.21 9.67
C HIS A 286 3.23 8.75 10.78
N LYS A 287 1.93 8.41 10.77
CA LYS A 287 0.87 8.89 11.67
C LYS A 287 0.48 10.37 11.51
N HIS A 288 0.93 11.07 10.49
CA HIS A 288 0.35 12.36 10.14
C HIS A 288 -1.09 12.24 9.67
N HIS A 289 -1.82 13.36 9.73
CA HIS A 289 -3.24 13.40 9.43
C HIS A 289 -3.55 13.68 7.97
N MET A 290 -4.55 12.95 7.45
CA MET A 290 -5.30 13.31 6.26
C MET A 290 -6.76 13.52 6.66
N GLY A 291 -7.20 14.76 6.81
CA GLY A 291 -8.46 15.08 7.46
C GLY A 291 -8.50 14.56 8.90
N ASN A 292 -9.48 13.72 9.23
CA ASN A 292 -9.65 13.15 10.56
C ASN A 292 -9.02 11.74 10.71
N ARG A 293 -8.12 11.35 9.83
CA ARG A 293 -7.52 10.00 9.84
C ARG A 293 -6.01 10.08 9.93
N TYR A 294 -5.43 9.21 10.76
CA TYR A 294 -3.99 8.96 10.78
C TYR A 294 -3.60 8.09 9.60
N ILE A 295 -2.53 8.49 8.91
CA ILE A 295 -1.97 7.73 7.80
C ILE A 295 -0.69 7.06 8.27
N GLU A 296 -0.68 5.74 8.21
CA GLU A 296 0.51 4.95 8.45
C GLU A 296 1.34 4.88 7.18
N VAL A 297 2.63 5.22 7.26
CA VAL A 297 3.55 5.20 6.13
C VAL A 297 4.66 4.20 6.41
N TYR A 298 4.86 3.24 5.51
CA TYR A 298 5.83 2.15 5.62
C TYR A 298 6.70 2.05 4.36
N LYS A 299 7.87 1.45 4.49
CA LYS A 299 8.70 1.08 3.33
C LYS A 299 7.96 0.07 2.46
N ALA A 300 8.11 0.19 1.15
CA ALA A 300 7.61 -0.77 0.17
C ALA A 300 8.65 -0.94 -0.95
N THR A 301 8.47 -1.95 -1.80
CA THR A 301 9.40 -2.27 -2.88
C THR A 301 8.91 -1.74 -4.23
N GLY A 302 9.81 -1.56 -5.18
CA GLY A 302 9.49 -1.26 -6.56
C GLY A 302 8.63 -2.36 -7.20
N GLU A 303 8.85 -3.62 -6.82
CA GLU A 303 8.02 -4.75 -7.25
C GLU A 303 6.58 -4.64 -6.75
N ASP A 304 6.37 -4.23 -5.49
CA ASP A 304 5.03 -3.97 -4.94
C ASP A 304 4.31 -2.88 -5.75
N PHE A 305 5.03 -1.80 -6.08
CA PHE A 305 4.49 -0.72 -6.90
C PHE A 305 4.10 -1.20 -8.30
N LEU A 306 4.98 -1.98 -8.96
CA LEU A 306 4.73 -2.52 -10.30
C LEU A 306 3.57 -3.52 -10.34
N LYS A 307 3.38 -4.33 -9.29
CA LYS A 307 2.22 -5.22 -9.17
C LYS A 307 0.89 -4.45 -9.21
N ILE A 308 0.88 -3.22 -8.71
CA ILE A 308 -0.32 -2.39 -8.61
C ILE A 308 -0.45 -1.44 -9.81
N ALA A 309 0.59 -0.70 -10.13
CA ALA A 309 0.59 0.37 -11.15
C ALA A 309 1.09 -0.08 -12.53
N GLY A 310 1.86 -1.18 -12.61
CA GLY A 310 2.48 -1.63 -13.83
C GLY A 310 1.49 -2.21 -14.84
N GLY A 311 1.56 -1.77 -16.09
CA GLY A 311 0.70 -2.20 -17.18
C GLY A 311 1.42 -2.48 -18.49
N THR A 312 0.78 -3.29 -19.34
CA THR A 312 1.27 -3.65 -20.68
C THR A 312 0.25 -3.35 -21.80
N SER A 313 -0.95 -2.88 -21.43
CA SER A 313 -2.05 -2.71 -22.39
C SER A 313 -1.91 -1.43 -23.21
N ASN A 314 -1.83 -1.55 -24.53
CA ASN A 314 -1.85 -0.41 -25.44
C ASN A 314 -3.18 0.36 -25.38
N GLU A 315 -4.31 -0.31 -25.10
CA GLU A 315 -5.62 0.33 -24.95
C GLU A 315 -5.63 1.31 -23.77
N VAL A 316 -5.02 0.90 -22.66
CA VAL A 316 -4.89 1.77 -21.46
C VAL A 316 -3.99 2.95 -21.77
N ALA A 317 -2.84 2.70 -22.40
CA ALA A 317 -1.91 3.77 -22.79
C ALA A 317 -2.60 4.77 -23.72
N GLN A 318 -3.39 4.31 -24.68
CA GLN A 318 -4.15 5.16 -25.59
C GLN A 318 -5.29 5.90 -24.88
N PHE A 319 -6.03 5.24 -23.98
CA PHE A 319 -7.06 5.89 -23.17
C PHE A 319 -6.49 6.97 -22.27
N LEU A 320 -5.33 6.74 -21.65
CA LEU A 320 -4.65 7.65 -20.72
C LEU A 320 -3.69 8.62 -21.41
N SER A 321 -3.46 8.52 -22.72
CA SER A 321 -2.57 9.44 -23.47
C SER A 321 -3.09 10.88 -23.54
N LYS A 322 -4.37 11.09 -23.27
CA LYS A 322 -4.99 12.41 -23.18
C LYS A 322 -4.59 13.04 -21.83
N GLU A 323 -3.64 13.94 -21.83
CA GLU A 323 -3.14 14.61 -20.61
C GLU A 323 -4.21 15.45 -19.92
N ASN A 324 -4.07 15.60 -18.58
CA ASN A 324 -4.92 16.44 -17.72
C ASN A 324 -6.40 16.03 -17.66
N GLN A 325 -6.74 14.78 -17.90
CA GLN A 325 -8.12 14.30 -17.82
C GLN A 325 -8.49 13.80 -16.43
N VAL A 326 -9.73 14.02 -16.06
CA VAL A 326 -10.33 13.50 -14.83
C VAL A 326 -11.03 12.19 -15.15
N ILE A 327 -10.67 11.14 -14.42
CA ILE A 327 -11.21 9.79 -14.63
C ILE A 327 -12.31 9.50 -13.63
N ILE A 328 -13.46 9.03 -14.13
CA ILE A 328 -14.53 8.47 -13.30
C ILE A 328 -14.74 7.01 -13.67
N ARG A 329 -14.82 6.14 -12.67
CA ARG A 329 -15.20 4.75 -12.81
C ARG A 329 -16.70 4.60 -12.62
N MET A 330 -17.34 3.94 -13.57
CA MET A 330 -18.75 3.52 -13.53
C MET A 330 -18.84 2.05 -13.16
N ARG A 331 -19.75 1.70 -12.26
CA ARG A 331 -20.01 0.31 -11.85
C ARG A 331 -21.51 0.02 -11.91
N GLY A 332 -21.85 -1.21 -12.23
CA GLY A 332 -23.24 -1.65 -12.28
C GLY A 332 -23.93 -1.44 -13.63
N LEU A 333 -23.17 -1.12 -14.69
CA LEU A 333 -23.72 -0.97 -16.02
C LEU A 333 -24.48 -2.22 -16.46
N PRO A 334 -25.58 -2.08 -17.22
CA PRO A 334 -26.17 -3.18 -17.95
C PRO A 334 -25.13 -3.84 -18.85
N PHE A 335 -25.15 -5.17 -18.99
CA PHE A 335 -24.18 -5.88 -19.84
C PHE A 335 -24.31 -5.54 -21.32
N VAL A 336 -25.46 -4.99 -21.74
CA VAL A 336 -25.72 -4.53 -23.10
C VAL A 336 -25.53 -3.03 -23.27
N ALA A 337 -25.01 -2.33 -22.24
CA ALA A 337 -24.82 -0.88 -22.29
C ALA A 337 -23.89 -0.47 -23.43
N THR A 338 -24.31 0.52 -24.21
CA THR A 338 -23.55 1.08 -25.32
C THR A 338 -22.84 2.39 -24.93
N ALA A 339 -21.87 2.81 -25.73
CA ALA A 339 -21.19 4.08 -25.53
C ALA A 339 -22.17 5.28 -25.64
N GLU A 340 -23.15 5.18 -26.55
CA GLU A 340 -24.20 6.18 -26.74
C GLU A 340 -25.04 6.38 -25.47
N GLU A 341 -25.45 5.28 -24.83
CA GLU A 341 -26.22 5.32 -23.60
C GLU A 341 -25.43 5.92 -22.45
N VAL A 342 -24.12 5.66 -22.37
CA VAL A 342 -23.23 6.29 -21.38
C VAL A 342 -23.09 7.78 -21.64
N VAL A 343 -22.91 8.22 -22.90
CA VAL A 343 -22.88 9.64 -23.26
C VAL A 343 -24.19 10.34 -22.89
N MET A 344 -25.34 9.71 -23.21
CA MET A 344 -26.67 10.24 -22.87
C MET A 344 -26.88 10.28 -21.35
N PHE A 345 -26.39 9.31 -20.61
CA PHE A 345 -26.49 9.29 -19.13
C PHE A 345 -25.86 10.52 -18.49
N PHE A 346 -24.68 10.94 -18.97
CA PHE A 346 -24.04 12.15 -18.46
C PHE A 346 -24.68 13.43 -19.00
N GLY A 347 -25.13 13.44 -20.23
CA GLY A 347 -25.81 14.57 -20.88
C GLY A 347 -24.86 15.72 -21.21
N SER A 348 -25.46 16.84 -21.67
CA SER A 348 -24.71 18.02 -22.10
C SER A 348 -24.03 18.81 -20.98
N SER A 349 -24.52 18.65 -19.75
CA SER A 349 -23.93 19.30 -18.56
C SER A 349 -22.62 18.68 -18.09
N CYS A 350 -22.31 17.45 -18.52
CA CYS A 350 -21.10 16.73 -18.17
C CYS A 350 -20.51 16.07 -19.43
N PRO A 351 -20.00 16.85 -20.39
CA PRO A 351 -19.53 16.29 -21.66
C PRO A 351 -18.27 15.43 -21.42
N LEU A 352 -18.29 14.24 -22.04
CA LEU A 352 -17.14 13.34 -22.03
C LEU A 352 -16.06 13.83 -22.99
N THR A 353 -14.81 13.75 -22.58
CA THR A 353 -13.67 14.06 -23.46
C THR A 353 -13.61 13.08 -24.61
N GLY A 354 -13.69 13.59 -25.85
CA GLY A 354 -13.71 12.74 -27.04
C GLY A 354 -15.02 11.95 -27.23
N GLY A 355 -16.08 12.28 -26.46
CA GLY A 355 -17.36 11.59 -26.56
C GLY A 355 -17.24 10.09 -26.32
N LYS A 356 -17.58 9.27 -27.32
CA LYS A 356 -17.51 7.79 -27.21
C LYS A 356 -16.09 7.26 -27.02
N GLU A 357 -15.08 7.92 -27.57
CA GLU A 357 -13.67 7.54 -27.42
C GLU A 357 -13.12 7.81 -26.00
N GLY A 358 -13.83 8.61 -25.22
CA GLY A 358 -13.52 8.84 -23.80
C GLY A 358 -14.09 7.78 -22.87
N ILE A 359 -14.59 6.66 -23.41
CA ILE A 359 -15.19 5.57 -22.63
C ILE A 359 -14.36 4.31 -22.82
N LEU A 360 -13.92 3.71 -21.73
CA LEU A 360 -13.22 2.42 -21.72
C LEU A 360 -14.07 1.39 -20.97
N PHE A 361 -14.73 0.49 -21.69
CA PHE A 361 -15.48 -0.61 -21.09
C PHE A 361 -14.54 -1.71 -20.61
N VAL A 362 -14.74 -2.17 -19.39
CA VAL A 362 -14.00 -3.30 -18.83
C VAL A 362 -14.65 -4.61 -19.25
N LYS A 363 -13.88 -5.48 -19.90
CA LYS A 363 -14.35 -6.78 -20.38
C LYS A 363 -13.56 -7.91 -19.77
N TYR A 364 -14.18 -9.08 -19.66
CA TYR A 364 -13.50 -10.34 -19.37
C TYR A 364 -12.64 -10.77 -20.58
N PRO A 365 -11.68 -11.71 -20.42
CA PRO A 365 -10.85 -12.21 -21.51
C PRO A 365 -11.65 -12.84 -22.65
N ASP A 366 -12.86 -13.32 -22.38
CA ASP A 366 -13.81 -13.87 -23.35
C ASP A 366 -14.66 -12.81 -24.07
N GLY A 367 -14.37 -11.51 -23.83
CA GLY A 367 -15.07 -10.37 -24.44
C GLY A 367 -16.38 -9.96 -23.76
N ARG A 368 -16.87 -10.70 -22.76
CA ARG A 368 -18.09 -10.36 -22.03
C ARG A 368 -17.91 -9.12 -21.19
N PRO A 369 -18.87 -8.19 -21.13
CA PRO A 369 -18.83 -7.03 -20.26
C PRO A 369 -18.79 -7.42 -18.78
N THR A 370 -18.01 -6.69 -17.97
CA THR A 370 -17.99 -6.86 -16.50
C THR A 370 -19.07 -6.04 -15.79
N GLY A 371 -19.63 -5.04 -16.49
CA GLY A 371 -20.50 -4.02 -15.92
C GLY A 371 -19.75 -2.82 -15.33
N ASP A 372 -18.44 -2.73 -15.56
CA ASP A 372 -17.61 -1.60 -15.20
C ASP A 372 -17.15 -0.85 -16.47
N ALA A 373 -17.00 0.47 -16.38
CA ALA A 373 -16.36 1.29 -17.41
C ALA A 373 -15.60 2.46 -16.74
N PHE A 374 -14.66 3.04 -17.49
CA PHE A 374 -14.00 4.29 -17.13
C PHE A 374 -14.34 5.36 -18.15
N VAL A 375 -14.53 6.59 -17.69
CA VAL A 375 -14.88 7.73 -18.54
C VAL A 375 -13.99 8.92 -18.23
N LEU A 376 -13.66 9.72 -19.25
CA LEU A 376 -12.78 10.87 -19.18
C LEU A 376 -13.56 12.18 -19.22
N PHE A 377 -13.21 13.10 -18.35
CA PHE A 377 -13.71 14.48 -18.32
C PHE A 377 -12.56 15.47 -18.46
N ALA A 378 -12.80 16.57 -19.18
CA ALA A 378 -11.77 17.57 -19.49
C ALA A 378 -11.35 18.40 -18.27
N CYS A 379 -12.19 18.52 -17.26
CA CYS A 379 -11.90 19.29 -16.05
C CYS A 379 -12.61 18.74 -14.83
N GLU A 380 -12.17 19.20 -13.66
CA GLU A 380 -12.71 18.82 -12.36
C GLU A 380 -14.19 19.18 -12.21
N GLU A 381 -14.61 20.32 -12.74
CA GLU A 381 -16.00 20.79 -12.64
C GLU A 381 -16.96 19.80 -13.31
N TYR A 382 -16.66 19.35 -14.52
CA TYR A 382 -17.48 18.34 -15.21
C TYR A 382 -17.50 17.01 -14.46
N ALA A 383 -16.37 16.59 -13.89
CA ALA A 383 -16.29 15.39 -13.08
C ALA A 383 -17.12 15.49 -11.79
N GLN A 384 -17.10 16.63 -11.11
CA GLN A 384 -17.89 16.88 -9.91
C GLN A 384 -19.41 16.86 -10.23
N ASN A 385 -19.80 17.47 -11.34
CA ASN A 385 -21.18 17.43 -11.81
C ASN A 385 -21.59 15.99 -12.21
N ALA A 386 -20.70 15.24 -12.83
CA ALA A 386 -20.93 13.85 -13.16
C ALA A 386 -21.13 12.99 -11.89
N LEU A 387 -20.32 13.19 -10.86
CA LEU A 387 -20.43 12.46 -9.58
C LEU A 387 -21.78 12.69 -8.86
N LYS A 388 -22.47 13.82 -9.09
CA LYS A 388 -23.82 14.06 -8.55
C LYS A 388 -24.85 13.06 -9.07
N LYS A 389 -24.58 12.41 -10.21
CA LYS A 389 -25.43 11.35 -10.79
C LYS A 389 -25.16 9.96 -10.18
N HIS A 390 -24.40 9.89 -9.07
CA HIS A 390 -24.15 8.63 -8.36
C HIS A 390 -25.49 8.02 -7.92
N LYS A 391 -25.73 6.75 -8.30
CA LYS A 391 -26.96 6.00 -8.14
C LYS A 391 -28.14 6.42 -9.02
N ASP A 392 -27.92 7.26 -10.03
CA ASP A 392 -28.92 7.44 -11.08
C ASP A 392 -29.08 6.15 -11.90
N LEU A 393 -30.25 6.04 -12.55
CA LEU A 393 -30.60 4.87 -13.36
C LEU A 393 -30.05 4.98 -14.79
N LEU A 394 -29.39 3.92 -15.26
CA LEU A 394 -29.17 3.67 -16.67
C LEU A 394 -29.93 2.40 -17.04
N GLY A 395 -30.99 2.56 -17.82
CA GLY A 395 -31.97 1.50 -18.04
C GLY A 395 -32.68 1.11 -16.73
N LYS A 396 -32.48 -0.14 -16.28
CA LYS A 396 -33.07 -0.65 -15.02
C LYS A 396 -32.05 -0.82 -13.89
N ARG A 397 -30.84 -0.27 -14.03
CA ARG A 397 -29.78 -0.47 -13.05
C ARG A 397 -29.29 0.85 -12.48
N TYR A 398 -29.09 0.87 -11.18
CA TYR A 398 -28.40 1.96 -10.49
C TYR A 398 -26.91 1.95 -10.81
N ILE A 399 -26.38 3.10 -11.20
CA ILE A 399 -24.96 3.25 -11.56
C ILE A 399 -24.20 3.87 -10.41
N GLU A 400 -23.18 3.16 -9.95
CA GLU A 400 -22.24 3.69 -8.96
C GLU A 400 -21.11 4.42 -9.69
N LEU A 401 -20.84 5.67 -9.29
CA LEU A 401 -19.80 6.52 -9.85
C LEU A 401 -18.74 6.81 -8.78
N PHE A 402 -17.47 6.67 -9.15
CA PHE A 402 -16.33 6.92 -8.26
C PHE A 402 -15.24 7.67 -8.98
N ARG A 403 -14.60 8.61 -8.29
CA ARG A 403 -13.35 9.19 -8.75
C ARG A 403 -12.32 8.08 -8.93
N SER A 404 -11.61 8.07 -10.06
CA SER A 404 -10.64 7.05 -10.39
C SER A 404 -9.27 7.65 -10.77
N THR A 405 -8.27 6.79 -10.87
CA THR A 405 -6.88 7.15 -11.21
C THR A 405 -6.37 6.26 -12.34
N ALA A 406 -5.29 6.69 -13.00
CA ALA A 406 -4.63 5.91 -14.04
C ALA A 406 -4.19 4.52 -13.52
N ALA A 407 -3.64 4.47 -12.31
CA ALA A 407 -3.24 3.23 -11.65
C ALA A 407 -4.44 2.31 -11.37
N GLU A 408 -5.61 2.86 -10.99
CA GLU A 408 -6.83 2.08 -10.77
C GLU A 408 -7.35 1.49 -12.09
N VAL A 409 -7.34 2.26 -13.18
CA VAL A 409 -7.68 1.75 -14.52
C VAL A 409 -6.80 0.55 -14.85
N GLN A 410 -5.49 0.68 -14.66
CA GLN A 410 -4.53 -0.39 -14.94
C GLN A 410 -4.77 -1.63 -14.07
N GLN A 411 -4.98 -1.46 -12.77
CA GLN A 411 -5.26 -2.56 -11.86
C GLN A 411 -6.54 -3.32 -12.23
N VAL A 412 -7.60 -2.59 -12.58
CA VAL A 412 -8.87 -3.20 -12.96
C VAL A 412 -8.72 -4.00 -14.25
N LEU A 413 -8.04 -3.45 -15.25
CA LEU A 413 -7.81 -4.16 -16.51
C LEU A 413 -6.87 -5.36 -16.34
N ASN A 414 -5.80 -5.22 -15.58
CA ASN A 414 -4.88 -6.33 -15.29
C ASN A 414 -5.58 -7.54 -14.65
N ARG A 415 -6.64 -7.35 -13.87
CA ARG A 415 -7.44 -8.45 -13.29
C ARG A 415 -8.18 -9.28 -14.33
N TYR A 416 -8.58 -8.64 -15.42
CA TYR A 416 -9.40 -9.28 -16.45
C TYR A 416 -8.59 -9.68 -17.67
N THR A 417 -7.38 -9.09 -17.88
CA THR A 417 -6.48 -9.44 -18.98
C THR A 417 -5.44 -10.49 -18.61
N SER A 418 -5.20 -10.72 -17.32
CA SER A 418 -4.28 -11.77 -16.87
C SER A 418 -4.95 -13.14 -17.04
N THR A 419 -4.76 -13.79 -18.17
CA THR A 419 -4.59 -15.23 -18.14
C THR A 419 -3.43 -15.52 -17.20
N PRO A 420 -3.55 -16.41 -16.22
CA PRO A 420 -2.39 -16.85 -15.45
C PRO A 420 -1.42 -17.47 -16.46
N LEU A 421 -0.38 -16.76 -16.82
CA LEU A 421 0.83 -17.35 -17.39
C LEU A 421 1.44 -18.17 -16.24
N ILE A 422 0.94 -19.39 -16.10
CA ILE A 422 1.77 -20.45 -15.54
C ILE A 422 2.85 -20.63 -16.60
N PRO A 423 4.12 -20.30 -16.35
CA PRO A 423 5.18 -20.77 -17.22
C PRO A 423 5.10 -22.28 -17.13
N ILE A 424 4.64 -22.94 -18.17
CA ILE A 424 4.89 -24.37 -18.35
C ILE A 424 6.40 -24.39 -18.58
N ALA A 425 7.17 -24.55 -17.50
CA ALA A 425 8.54 -25.01 -17.61
C ALA A 425 8.47 -26.33 -18.39
N PRO A 426 9.23 -26.51 -19.47
CA PRO A 426 9.27 -27.79 -20.14
C PRO A 426 9.72 -28.82 -19.12
N ALA A 427 8.81 -29.74 -18.78
CA ALA A 427 9.12 -30.84 -17.88
C ALA A 427 10.28 -31.63 -18.48
N PRO A 428 11.34 -31.97 -17.70
CA PRO A 428 12.37 -32.86 -18.19
C PRO A 428 11.71 -34.19 -18.56
N ILE A 429 11.96 -34.64 -19.79
CA ILE A 429 11.49 -35.93 -20.30
C ILE A 429 12.25 -37.02 -19.54
N ILE A 430 11.63 -37.57 -18.51
CA ILE A 430 12.04 -38.83 -17.90
C ILE A 430 11.26 -39.94 -18.63
N PRO A 431 11.90 -40.98 -19.15
CA PRO A 431 11.18 -42.09 -19.77
C PRO A 431 10.41 -42.84 -18.68
N VAL A 432 9.11 -42.70 -18.69
CA VAL A 432 8.20 -43.40 -17.77
C VAL A 432 7.84 -44.73 -18.41
N LEU A 433 8.18 -45.81 -17.72
CA LEU A 433 7.59 -47.12 -17.92
C LEU A 433 6.06 -47.04 -17.73
N PRO A 434 5.26 -47.75 -18.55
CA PRO A 434 3.82 -47.66 -18.47
C PRO A 434 3.32 -48.32 -17.17
N GLN A 435 2.88 -47.43 -16.23
CA GLN A 435 2.02 -47.86 -15.15
C GLN A 435 0.55 -47.60 -15.50
N PRO A 436 -0.39 -48.46 -15.09
CA PRO A 436 -1.79 -48.27 -15.42
C PRO A 436 -2.36 -47.00 -14.82
N PHE A 437 -2.95 -46.15 -15.62
CA PHE A 437 -3.65 -44.92 -15.22
C PHE A 437 -4.82 -45.31 -14.29
N VAL A 438 -4.63 -45.09 -12.99
CA VAL A 438 -5.76 -44.93 -12.08
C VAL A 438 -6.22 -43.48 -12.21
N HIS A 439 -7.35 -43.27 -12.84
CA HIS A 439 -8.07 -42.00 -12.77
C HIS A 439 -8.42 -41.75 -11.30
N SER A 440 -7.67 -40.91 -10.59
CA SER A 440 -8.13 -40.33 -9.34
C SER A 440 -9.23 -39.31 -9.69
N THR A 441 -10.46 -39.79 -9.78
CA THR A 441 -11.63 -38.92 -9.68
C THR A 441 -11.57 -38.26 -8.30
N SER A 442 -11.22 -36.98 -8.22
CA SER A 442 -11.25 -36.25 -6.96
C SER A 442 -12.68 -36.35 -6.41
N MET A 443 -12.84 -37.07 -5.29
CA MET A 443 -14.16 -37.30 -4.68
C MET A 443 -14.71 -35.95 -4.23
N ARG A 444 -15.89 -35.57 -4.73
CA ARG A 444 -16.60 -34.33 -4.34
C ARG A 444 -17.47 -34.60 -3.11
N ASP A 445 -16.83 -34.89 -1.98
CA ASP A 445 -17.47 -35.22 -0.71
C ASP A 445 -17.62 -34.03 0.23
N CYS A 446 -17.33 -32.80 -0.26
CA CYS A 446 -17.48 -31.57 0.49
C CYS A 446 -18.58 -30.68 -0.07
N ILE A 447 -19.14 -29.80 0.78
CA ILE A 447 -20.01 -28.70 0.36
C ILE A 447 -19.43 -27.38 0.83
N ARG A 448 -19.61 -26.34 0.04
CA ARG A 448 -19.30 -24.94 0.36
C ARG A 448 -20.58 -24.19 0.57
N LEU A 449 -20.72 -23.54 1.72
CA LEU A 449 -21.78 -22.59 2.02
C LEU A 449 -21.26 -21.18 1.75
N ARG A 450 -22.06 -20.33 1.15
CA ARG A 450 -21.72 -18.98 0.77
C ARG A 450 -22.84 -18.01 1.06
N GLY A 451 -22.50 -16.81 1.53
CA GLY A 451 -23.47 -15.78 1.89
C GLY A 451 -24.00 -15.94 3.30
N LEU A 452 -23.29 -16.65 4.17
CA LEU A 452 -23.63 -16.76 5.60
C LEU A 452 -23.71 -15.37 6.25
N PRO A 453 -24.66 -15.17 7.19
CA PRO A 453 -24.61 -14.00 8.08
C PRO A 453 -23.26 -13.90 8.79
N TYR A 454 -22.74 -12.69 8.99
CA TYR A 454 -21.44 -12.53 9.68
C TYR A 454 -21.45 -13.00 11.13
N ALA A 455 -22.63 -13.03 11.76
CA ALA A 455 -22.86 -13.55 13.11
C ALA A 455 -23.30 -15.02 13.11
N ALA A 456 -23.13 -15.75 11.99
CA ALA A 456 -23.44 -17.17 11.94
C ALA A 456 -22.42 -17.99 12.74
N THR A 457 -22.92 -18.89 13.55
CA THR A 457 -22.13 -19.84 14.35
C THR A 457 -22.12 -21.23 13.68
N ILE A 458 -21.36 -22.16 14.23
CA ILE A 458 -21.38 -23.54 13.77
C ILE A 458 -22.77 -24.17 14.04
N GLU A 459 -23.40 -23.84 15.16
CA GLU A 459 -24.73 -24.29 15.50
C GLU A 459 -25.78 -23.84 14.47
N ASP A 460 -25.72 -22.59 14.02
CA ASP A 460 -26.57 -22.08 12.95
C ASP A 460 -26.40 -22.87 11.64
N ILE A 461 -25.16 -23.30 11.33
CA ILE A 461 -24.88 -24.12 10.14
C ILE A 461 -25.46 -25.54 10.30
N LEU A 462 -25.30 -26.14 11.48
CA LEU A 462 -25.86 -27.46 11.75
C LEU A 462 -27.39 -27.46 11.69
N GLU A 463 -28.05 -26.44 12.26
CA GLU A 463 -29.50 -26.27 12.18
C GLU A 463 -29.94 -26.04 10.72
N PHE A 464 -29.20 -25.25 9.95
CA PHE A 464 -29.49 -25.00 8.54
C PHE A 464 -29.42 -26.27 7.70
N LEU A 465 -28.46 -27.18 7.98
CA LEU A 465 -28.30 -28.45 7.29
C LEU A 465 -29.33 -29.49 7.71
N GLY A 466 -29.90 -29.39 8.94
CA GLY A 466 -30.94 -30.28 9.45
C GLY A 466 -30.49 -31.74 9.47
N ASP A 467 -31.25 -32.65 8.84
CA ASP A 467 -30.97 -34.08 8.79
C ASP A 467 -29.60 -34.43 8.21
N PHE A 468 -29.01 -33.56 7.38
CA PHE A 468 -27.67 -33.79 6.82
C PHE A 468 -26.54 -33.60 7.84
N THR A 469 -26.82 -33.11 9.05
CA THR A 469 -25.86 -32.99 10.13
C THR A 469 -25.24 -34.31 10.52
N TYR A 470 -26.04 -35.40 10.48
CA TYR A 470 -25.57 -36.77 10.78
C TYR A 470 -24.59 -37.32 9.72
N ASP A 471 -24.55 -36.72 8.54
CA ASP A 471 -23.66 -37.09 7.44
C ASP A 471 -22.38 -36.29 7.39
N ILE A 472 -22.13 -35.37 8.33
CA ILE A 472 -20.90 -34.61 8.46
C ILE A 472 -19.81 -35.49 9.06
N ARG A 473 -18.57 -35.40 8.55
CA ARG A 473 -17.43 -36.08 9.17
C ARG A 473 -17.10 -35.43 10.52
N PRO A 474 -16.52 -36.17 11.47
CA PRO A 474 -16.01 -35.58 12.70
C PRO A 474 -15.08 -34.40 12.38
N HIS A 475 -15.30 -33.27 13.03
CA HIS A 475 -14.55 -32.01 12.76
C HIS A 475 -14.66 -31.46 11.33
N GLY A 476 -15.67 -31.86 10.58
CA GLY A 476 -15.81 -31.52 9.15
C GLY A 476 -16.41 -30.17 8.86
N VAL A 477 -16.63 -29.27 9.82
CA VAL A 477 -17.18 -27.92 9.61
C VAL A 477 -16.06 -26.88 9.74
N HIS A 478 -15.80 -26.14 8.66
CA HIS A 478 -14.72 -25.15 8.60
C HIS A 478 -15.26 -23.79 8.20
N MET A 479 -15.23 -22.83 9.13
CA MET A 479 -15.57 -21.43 8.87
C MET A 479 -14.39 -20.73 8.18
N VAL A 480 -14.65 -19.98 7.12
CA VAL A 480 -13.61 -19.22 6.43
C VAL A 480 -13.52 -17.81 7.03
N LEU A 481 -12.35 -17.44 7.51
CA LEU A 481 -12.08 -16.10 8.02
C LEU A 481 -11.40 -15.25 6.93
N ASN A 482 -11.64 -13.95 6.95
CA ASN A 482 -10.90 -13.01 6.12
C ASN A 482 -9.51 -12.70 6.70
N LEU A 483 -8.69 -11.92 5.99
CA LEU A 483 -7.35 -11.53 6.44
C LEU A 483 -7.31 -10.77 7.78
N GLN A 484 -8.47 -10.31 8.27
CA GLN A 484 -8.62 -9.60 9.54
C GLN A 484 -9.13 -10.50 10.66
N GLY A 485 -9.19 -11.82 10.43
CA GLY A 485 -9.70 -12.80 11.40
C GLY A 485 -11.22 -12.76 11.63
N ARG A 486 -11.99 -12.08 10.74
CA ARG A 486 -13.45 -12.01 10.83
C ARG A 486 -14.09 -13.00 9.87
N PRO A 487 -15.30 -13.55 10.17
CA PRO A 487 -16.02 -14.42 9.26
C PRO A 487 -16.14 -13.79 7.85
N SER A 488 -15.77 -14.56 6.83
CA SER A 488 -15.86 -14.12 5.42
C SER A 488 -17.26 -14.21 4.83
N GLY A 489 -18.16 -14.93 5.53
CA GLY A 489 -19.46 -15.34 5.02
C GLY A 489 -19.44 -16.63 4.21
N ASP A 490 -18.33 -17.35 4.21
CA ASP A 490 -18.17 -18.66 3.59
C ASP A 490 -17.84 -19.73 4.66
N ALA A 491 -18.28 -20.98 4.42
CA ALA A 491 -17.88 -22.14 5.22
C ALA A 491 -17.77 -23.38 4.31
N PHE A 492 -16.94 -24.32 4.71
CA PHE A 492 -16.84 -25.64 4.08
C PHE A 492 -17.26 -26.73 5.04
N ILE A 493 -17.99 -27.72 4.54
CA ILE A 493 -18.45 -28.86 5.31
C ILE A 493 -18.03 -30.14 4.60
N GLN A 494 -17.30 -31.00 5.30
CA GLN A 494 -16.87 -32.28 4.80
C GLN A 494 -17.91 -33.35 5.16
N MET A 495 -18.52 -33.94 4.12
CA MET A 495 -19.56 -34.96 4.25
C MET A 495 -18.97 -36.38 4.24
N LYS A 496 -19.70 -37.34 4.72
CA LYS A 496 -19.28 -38.76 4.74
C LYS A 496 -19.15 -39.37 3.36
N SER A 497 -19.92 -38.85 2.36
CA SER A 497 -19.87 -39.33 1.00
C SER A 497 -20.21 -38.20 -0.03
N SER A 498 -19.79 -38.38 -1.28
CA SER A 498 -20.11 -37.52 -2.38
C SER A 498 -21.63 -37.41 -2.63
N ASP A 499 -22.37 -38.49 -2.49
CA ASP A 499 -23.83 -38.53 -2.65
C ASP A 499 -24.52 -37.66 -1.60
N ARG A 500 -24.06 -37.73 -0.33
CA ARG A 500 -24.59 -36.90 0.75
C ARG A 500 -24.26 -35.43 0.57
N ALA A 501 -23.06 -35.15 0.08
CA ALA A 501 -22.67 -33.77 -0.30
C ALA A 501 -23.57 -33.25 -1.43
N PHE A 502 -23.83 -34.05 -2.45
CA PHE A 502 -24.75 -33.69 -3.55
C PHE A 502 -26.16 -33.44 -3.05
N MET A 503 -26.72 -34.34 -2.25
CA MET A 503 -28.07 -34.22 -1.71
C MET A 503 -28.23 -32.97 -0.82
N ALA A 504 -27.25 -32.70 0.04
CA ALA A 504 -27.23 -31.52 0.91
C ALA A 504 -27.16 -30.23 0.06
N ALA A 505 -26.31 -30.20 -0.98
CA ALA A 505 -26.21 -29.08 -1.88
C ALA A 505 -27.54 -28.83 -2.61
N GLN A 506 -28.22 -29.87 -3.10
CA GLN A 506 -29.52 -29.74 -3.78
C GLN A 506 -30.63 -29.21 -2.87
N ARG A 507 -30.77 -29.77 -1.65
CA ARG A 507 -31.87 -29.45 -0.76
C ARG A 507 -31.70 -28.16 0.01
N CYS A 508 -30.46 -27.77 0.33
CA CYS A 508 -30.17 -26.58 1.14
C CYS A 508 -29.82 -25.35 0.32
N HIS A 509 -29.63 -25.47 -1.01
CA HIS A 509 -29.28 -24.33 -1.87
C HIS A 509 -30.37 -23.27 -1.87
N LYS A 510 -29.98 -22.02 -1.59
CA LYS A 510 -30.87 -20.86 -1.50
C LYS A 510 -31.90 -20.90 -0.37
N ARG A 511 -31.78 -21.78 0.61
CA ARG A 511 -32.53 -21.67 1.86
C ARG A 511 -32.06 -20.47 2.65
N THR A 512 -32.93 -19.98 3.53
CA THR A 512 -32.66 -18.82 4.38
C THR A 512 -32.03 -19.27 5.69
N MET A 513 -30.93 -18.63 6.10
CA MET A 513 -30.36 -18.69 7.44
C MET A 513 -30.48 -17.32 8.07
N LYS A 514 -31.22 -17.17 9.16
CA LYS A 514 -31.62 -15.87 9.68
C LYS A 514 -32.28 -15.07 8.55
N ASP A 515 -31.73 -13.94 8.16
CA ASP A 515 -32.28 -13.01 7.13
C ASP A 515 -31.55 -13.10 5.77
N ARG A 516 -30.69 -14.10 5.56
CA ARG A 516 -29.88 -14.22 4.34
C ARG A 516 -30.06 -15.54 3.63
N TYR A 517 -30.14 -15.48 2.31
CA TYR A 517 -30.07 -16.68 1.47
C TYR A 517 -28.67 -17.23 1.42
N VAL A 518 -28.52 -18.52 1.70
CA VAL A 518 -27.25 -19.23 1.66
C VAL A 518 -27.16 -20.06 0.38
N GLU A 519 -26.11 -19.83 -0.40
CA GLU A 519 -25.81 -20.65 -1.56
C GLU A 519 -24.97 -21.86 -1.13
N VAL A 520 -25.36 -23.06 -1.55
CA VAL A 520 -24.67 -24.32 -1.21
C VAL A 520 -24.19 -24.98 -2.51
N PHE A 521 -22.90 -25.29 -2.58
CA PHE A 521 -22.25 -25.90 -3.73
C PHE A 521 -21.49 -27.14 -3.30
N GLN A 522 -21.55 -28.20 -4.12
CA GLN A 522 -20.70 -29.36 -3.93
C GLN A 522 -19.28 -29.08 -4.42
N CYS A 523 -18.27 -29.41 -3.64
CA CYS A 523 -16.85 -29.19 -3.94
C CYS A 523 -15.99 -30.41 -3.54
N SER A 524 -14.75 -30.44 -4.00
CA SER A 524 -13.78 -31.46 -3.61
C SER A 524 -13.03 -31.06 -2.32
N ALA A 525 -12.43 -32.05 -1.65
CA ALA A 525 -11.53 -31.79 -0.53
C ALA A 525 -10.33 -30.95 -0.93
N ASP A 526 -9.85 -31.07 -2.17
CA ASP A 526 -8.76 -30.27 -2.71
C ASP A 526 -9.15 -28.79 -2.85
N GLU A 527 -10.37 -28.49 -3.36
CA GLU A 527 -10.93 -27.15 -3.44
C GLU A 527 -11.10 -26.53 -2.03
N MET A 528 -11.57 -27.32 -1.07
CA MET A 528 -11.69 -26.92 0.32
C MET A 528 -10.31 -26.57 0.91
N ASN A 529 -9.35 -27.48 0.82
CA ASN A 529 -7.99 -27.29 1.36
C ASN A 529 -7.29 -26.09 0.71
N PHE A 530 -7.44 -25.90 -0.59
CA PHE A 530 -6.88 -24.75 -1.31
C PHE A 530 -7.40 -23.43 -0.72
N VAL A 531 -8.71 -23.30 -0.47
CA VAL A 531 -9.28 -22.08 0.13
C VAL A 531 -8.85 -21.95 1.58
N LEU A 532 -8.83 -23.04 2.32
CA LEU A 532 -8.40 -23.07 3.71
C LEU A 532 -6.91 -22.71 3.87
N MET A 533 -6.07 -22.94 2.87
CA MET A 533 -4.66 -22.51 2.82
C MET A 533 -4.47 -21.08 2.29
N GLY A 534 -5.54 -20.27 2.16
CA GLY A 534 -5.46 -18.88 1.69
C GLY A 534 -5.56 -18.72 0.17
N GLY A 535 -5.82 -19.78 -0.56
CA GLY A 535 -6.08 -19.73 -1.99
C GLY A 535 -7.44 -19.09 -2.30
N ILE A 536 -7.54 -18.38 -3.42
CA ILE A 536 -8.79 -17.79 -3.90
C ILE A 536 -9.32 -18.64 -5.05
N LEU A 537 -10.45 -19.32 -4.85
CA LEU A 537 -11.18 -19.95 -5.96
C LEU A 537 -11.75 -18.86 -6.85
N ASN A 538 -11.28 -18.81 -8.11
CA ASN A 538 -11.89 -17.97 -9.13
C ASN A 538 -13.34 -18.42 -9.34
N ARG A 539 -14.25 -17.44 -9.53
CA ARG A 539 -15.68 -17.68 -9.77
C ARG A 539 -16.01 -18.65 -10.93
N ASN A 540 -15.04 -18.96 -11.76
CA ASN A 540 -15.17 -19.84 -12.94
C ASN A 540 -14.90 -21.33 -12.64
N GLY A 541 -14.50 -21.70 -11.40
CA GLY A 541 -14.36 -23.09 -10.95
C GLY A 541 -15.63 -23.69 -10.38
N LEU A 542 -16.79 -23.08 -10.61
CA LEU A 542 -18.07 -23.62 -10.20
C LEU A 542 -18.45 -24.79 -11.11
N SER A 543 -18.86 -25.91 -10.49
CA SER A 543 -19.49 -27.04 -11.15
C SER A 543 -20.48 -26.60 -12.22
N PRO A 544 -20.51 -27.25 -13.40
CA PRO A 544 -21.53 -26.97 -14.38
C PRO A 544 -22.92 -27.12 -13.75
N PRO A 545 -23.92 -26.33 -14.17
CA PRO A 545 -25.28 -26.46 -13.68
C PRO A 545 -25.76 -27.92 -13.92
N PRO A 546 -26.62 -28.46 -13.07
CA PRO A 546 -27.10 -29.82 -13.22
C PRO A 546 -27.71 -30.01 -14.63
N CYS A 547 -27.06 -30.84 -15.42
CA CYS A 547 -27.58 -31.24 -16.72
C CYS A 547 -28.92 -31.94 -16.49
N LYS A 548 -29.98 -31.39 -17.09
CA LYS A 548 -31.23 -32.14 -17.30
C LYS A 548 -30.85 -33.34 -18.16
N LEU A 549 -31.00 -34.54 -17.64
CA LEU A 549 -30.82 -35.78 -18.34
C LEU A 549 -31.79 -35.84 -19.53
N PRO A 550 -31.31 -36.07 -20.78
CA PRO A 550 -32.18 -36.61 -21.84
C PRO A 550 -32.22 -38.12 -21.67
N CYS A 551 -33.42 -38.67 -21.77
CA CYS A 551 -33.66 -40.09 -21.77
C CYS A 551 -32.89 -40.77 -22.92
N LEU A 552 -32.34 -41.93 -22.60
CA LEU A 552 -31.69 -42.87 -23.48
C LEU A 552 -32.66 -43.44 -24.52
N SER A 553 -32.23 -43.52 -25.76
CA SER A 553 -32.53 -44.64 -26.67
C SER A 553 -31.34 -44.91 -27.58
N PRO A 554 -31.00 -46.18 -27.83
CA PRO A 554 -29.78 -46.56 -28.53
C PRO A 554 -30.01 -46.75 -30.01
N SER A 555 -29.06 -46.38 -30.85
CA SER A 555 -28.85 -47.05 -32.15
C SER A 555 -27.45 -46.78 -32.70
N THR A 556 -26.75 -47.82 -32.80
CA THR A 556 -25.74 -48.32 -33.74
C THR A 556 -25.50 -47.51 -35.03
N TYR A 557 -24.26 -47.39 -35.43
CA TYR A 557 -23.55 -47.76 -36.65
C TYR A 557 -22.32 -46.88 -36.95
N ALA A 558 -21.18 -47.58 -37.02
CA ALA A 558 -20.16 -47.67 -38.08
C ALA A 558 -19.33 -46.42 -38.47
N ALA A 559 -18.10 -46.54 -38.15
CA ALA A 559 -16.83 -46.42 -38.91
C ALA A 559 -16.80 -45.64 -40.23
N TYR A 560 -15.83 -44.73 -40.37
CA TYR A 560 -14.67 -44.80 -41.29
C TYR A 560 -13.74 -43.57 -41.09
N PRO A 561 -12.43 -43.73 -41.35
CA PRO A 561 -11.44 -42.71 -41.07
C PRO A 561 -11.12 -41.86 -42.30
N THR A 562 -10.80 -40.59 -42.15
CA THR A 562 -10.14 -39.81 -43.20
C THR A 562 -8.87 -39.16 -42.71
N GLN A 563 -7.85 -39.44 -43.43
CA GLN A 563 -6.47 -38.99 -43.48
C GLN A 563 -6.34 -37.47 -43.35
N ALA A 564 -5.44 -37.03 -42.50
CA ALA A 564 -4.56 -35.88 -42.68
C ALA A 564 -3.53 -35.80 -41.55
N ALA A 565 -2.51 -36.62 -41.62
CA ALA A 565 -1.29 -36.45 -40.80
C ALA A 565 -0.10 -37.11 -41.51
N VAL A 566 0.35 -36.53 -42.58
CA VAL A 566 1.70 -36.69 -43.10
C VAL A 566 2.08 -35.32 -43.65
N ILE A 567 3.00 -34.64 -43.03
CA ILE A 567 4.05 -33.70 -43.45
C ILE A 567 4.51 -32.94 -42.22
N ALA A 568 5.58 -33.38 -41.60
CA ALA A 568 6.64 -32.63 -40.96
C ALA A 568 7.58 -33.56 -40.17
N ALA A 569 8.32 -34.33 -40.96
CA ALA A 569 9.50 -35.02 -40.44
C ALA A 569 10.59 -34.86 -41.52
N GLU A 570 11.31 -33.72 -41.39
CA GLU A 570 12.63 -33.52 -41.99
C GLU A 570 13.12 -32.14 -41.55
N ALA A 571 14.01 -32.14 -40.55
CA ALA A 571 15.12 -31.23 -40.33
C ALA A 571 15.55 -31.23 -38.87
N ALA A 572 16.29 -32.23 -38.43
CA ALA A 572 17.17 -32.15 -37.28
C ALA A 572 18.19 -33.25 -37.27
N THR A 573 19.17 -33.12 -38.13
CA THR A 573 20.49 -33.76 -37.96
C THR A 573 21.52 -32.67 -38.09
N LEU A 574 22.25 -32.42 -37.01
CA LEU A 574 23.65 -32.03 -36.93
C LEU A 574 23.92 -31.26 -35.61
N TYR A 575 24.52 -31.93 -34.71
CA TYR A 575 25.70 -31.63 -33.93
C TYR A 575 25.69 -32.34 -32.58
N GLN A 576 26.43 -33.44 -32.56
CA GLN A 576 26.92 -34.08 -31.32
C GLN A 576 28.20 -33.38 -30.85
N GLN A 577 28.31 -33.12 -29.57
CA GLN A 577 29.44 -33.58 -28.77
C GLN A 577 29.19 -33.39 -27.25
N PRO A 578 29.65 -34.32 -26.39
CA PRO A 578 29.32 -34.38 -24.96
C PRO A 578 30.40 -33.71 -24.11
N VAL A 579 30.00 -33.01 -23.06
CA VAL A 579 30.90 -32.63 -21.97
C VAL A 579 30.35 -33.22 -20.66
N PHE A 580 31.14 -34.09 -20.06
CA PHE A 580 30.96 -34.66 -18.74
C PHE A 580 31.21 -33.58 -17.68
N ILE A 581 30.26 -33.33 -16.80
CA ILE A 581 30.48 -32.65 -15.51
C ILE A 581 29.72 -33.40 -14.41
N SER A 582 30.46 -33.79 -13.36
CA SER A 582 30.04 -34.54 -12.19
C SER A 582 29.02 -33.78 -11.34
N PRO A 583 28.10 -34.46 -10.64
CA PRO A 583 27.11 -33.81 -9.81
C PRO A 583 27.70 -33.43 -8.44
N ARG A 584 27.57 -32.12 -8.09
CA ARG A 584 27.69 -31.67 -6.70
C ARG A 584 26.30 -31.67 -6.06
N PRO A 585 26.17 -32.05 -4.78
CA PRO A 585 24.88 -32.07 -4.12
C PRO A 585 24.39 -30.65 -3.81
N LEU A 586 23.17 -30.36 -4.24
CA LEU A 586 22.44 -29.15 -3.90
C LEU A 586 21.88 -29.27 -2.48
N GLN A 587 22.25 -28.32 -1.64
CA GLN A 587 21.57 -28.08 -0.37
C GLN A 587 20.15 -27.51 -0.64
N PRO A 588 19.16 -27.88 0.17
CA PRO A 588 17.81 -27.36 0.00
C PRO A 588 17.75 -25.89 0.43
N SER A 589 17.38 -25.03 -0.51
CA SER A 589 17.01 -23.64 -0.23
C SER A 589 15.74 -23.62 0.59
N THR A 590 15.78 -22.97 1.75
CA THR A 590 14.63 -22.66 2.59
C THR A 590 13.63 -21.82 1.78
N ALA A 591 12.50 -22.43 1.46
CA ALA A 591 11.37 -21.71 0.87
C ALA A 591 10.76 -20.78 1.93
N PHE A 592 10.79 -19.49 1.66
CA PHE A 592 10.02 -18.50 2.39
C PHE A 592 8.52 -18.75 2.18
N TYR A 593 7.83 -19.12 3.21
CA TYR A 593 6.37 -19.18 3.22
C TYR A 593 5.80 -17.77 3.38
N PRO A 594 4.87 -17.32 2.53
CA PRO A 594 4.22 -16.04 2.74
C PRO A 594 3.34 -16.08 4.00
N ALA A 595 3.35 -14.99 4.75
CA ALA A 595 2.67 -14.80 6.05
C ALA A 595 1.13 -15.00 6.05
N ALA A 596 0.53 -15.47 4.95
CA ALA A 596 -0.90 -15.72 4.81
C ALA A 596 -1.40 -17.04 5.42
N ALA A 597 -0.50 -17.94 5.81
CA ALA A 597 -0.86 -19.27 6.31
C ALA A 597 -1.28 -19.31 7.80
N GLN A 598 -1.28 -18.18 8.51
CA GLN A 598 -1.48 -18.16 9.97
C GLN A 598 -2.93 -17.90 10.45
N PHE A 599 -3.93 -17.95 9.57
CA PHE A 599 -5.29 -17.50 9.93
C PHE A 599 -6.35 -18.62 9.98
N TYR A 600 -5.96 -19.87 10.12
CA TYR A 600 -6.93 -20.95 10.23
C TYR A 600 -7.03 -21.48 11.66
N MET A 601 -8.03 -21.03 12.38
CA MET A 601 -8.44 -21.70 13.62
C MET A 601 -9.36 -22.85 13.29
N ASN A 602 -8.95 -24.06 13.62
CA ASN A 602 -9.79 -25.23 13.59
C ASN A 602 -10.72 -25.16 14.80
N TYR A 603 -12.00 -24.84 14.59
CA TYR A 603 -12.99 -24.68 15.65
C TYR A 603 -13.36 -25.99 16.36
N SER A 604 -12.79 -27.12 15.94
CA SER A 604 -13.06 -28.43 16.55
C SER A 604 -12.62 -28.59 18.01
N ALA A 605 -11.84 -27.65 18.56
CA ALA A 605 -11.36 -27.68 19.94
C ALA A 605 -12.35 -27.11 20.99
N TYR A 606 -13.53 -26.61 20.59
CA TYR A 606 -14.45 -25.91 21.50
C TYR A 606 -15.78 -26.64 21.76
N TYR A 607 -15.90 -27.93 21.46
CA TYR A 607 -17.05 -28.70 21.90
C TYR A 607 -16.80 -29.28 23.31
N PRO A 608 -17.56 -28.89 24.33
CA PRO A 608 -17.57 -29.64 25.59
C PRO A 608 -18.19 -31.01 25.35
N SER A 609 -17.48 -32.07 25.71
CA SER A 609 -18.02 -33.42 25.72
C SER A 609 -19.23 -33.52 26.65
N PRO A 610 -20.30 -34.26 26.31
CA PRO A 610 -21.42 -34.48 27.22
C PRO A 610 -20.95 -35.25 28.45
N PRO A 611 -21.49 -34.96 29.64
CA PRO A 611 -21.10 -35.65 30.87
C PRO A 611 -21.63 -37.07 30.89
N GLY A 612 -20.74 -38.05 31.03
CA GLY A 612 -21.11 -39.39 31.41
C GLY A 612 -20.55 -40.50 30.54
N SER A 613 -19.35 -40.97 30.84
CA SER A 613 -18.95 -42.37 30.74
C SER A 613 -17.62 -42.60 31.47
N PRO A 614 -17.44 -43.72 32.17
CA PRO A 614 -16.44 -43.90 33.20
C PRO A 614 -15.07 -44.32 32.67
N THR A 615 -14.10 -43.91 33.45
CA THR A 615 -12.68 -44.31 33.41
C THR A 615 -12.47 -45.81 33.39
N ASN A 616 -11.58 -46.29 32.54
CA ASN A 616 -10.87 -47.55 32.78
C ASN A 616 -9.36 -47.38 32.50
N LEU A 617 -8.62 -47.59 33.59
CA LEU A 617 -7.19 -47.78 33.65
C LEU A 617 -6.80 -49.14 33.08
N GLY A 618 -5.68 -49.23 32.38
CA GLY A 618 -5.13 -50.50 31.97
C GLY A 618 -3.73 -50.45 31.37
N TYR A 619 -2.72 -50.49 32.22
CA TYR A 619 -1.38 -51.11 32.10
C TYR A 619 -0.60 -51.15 30.78
N LEU A 620 0.64 -50.63 30.91
CA LEU A 620 1.82 -50.87 30.06
C LEU A 620 2.24 -52.36 30.03
N PRO A 621 3.04 -52.79 29.03
CA PRO A 621 4.45 -53.00 29.34
C PRO A 621 5.44 -52.47 28.30
N ALA A 622 6.63 -52.21 28.84
CA ALA A 622 7.82 -51.76 28.12
C ALA A 622 8.46 -52.90 27.30
N THR A 623 9.10 -52.56 26.17
CA THR A 623 10.51 -52.88 25.88
C THR A 623 10.94 -52.44 24.48
N ALA A 624 12.18 -52.04 24.46
CA ALA A 624 13.17 -52.02 23.38
C ALA A 624 13.35 -50.73 22.55
N ALA A 625 14.47 -50.17 22.82
CA ALA A 625 15.12 -49.04 22.19
C ALA A 625 15.35 -49.21 20.69
N THR A 626 14.99 -48.21 19.91
CA THR A 626 15.69 -47.87 18.67
C THR A 626 15.67 -46.34 18.55
N THR A 627 16.86 -45.79 18.55
CA THR A 627 17.15 -44.36 18.39
C THR A 627 16.66 -43.87 17.02
N THR A 628 15.54 -43.18 17.00
CA THR A 628 15.13 -42.33 15.91
C THR A 628 14.92 -40.92 16.50
N ILE A 629 15.64 -39.94 15.98
CA ILE A 629 15.53 -38.53 16.32
C ILE A 629 14.10 -38.08 16.00
N PRO A 630 13.30 -37.63 16.96
CA PRO A 630 11.97 -37.09 16.64
C PRO A 630 12.13 -35.68 16.12
N THR A 631 11.66 -35.43 14.91
CA THR A 631 11.34 -34.09 14.41
C THR A 631 10.09 -33.60 15.15
N HIS A 632 10.28 -32.83 16.20
CA HIS A 632 9.17 -32.18 16.91
C HIS A 632 8.65 -31.00 16.05
N SER A 633 7.41 -31.13 15.57
CA SER A 633 6.65 -29.98 15.06
C SER A 633 6.10 -29.22 16.27
N GLY A 634 6.75 -28.12 16.66
CA GLY A 634 6.28 -27.24 17.72
C GLY A 634 4.97 -26.53 17.33
N THR A 635 4.02 -26.43 18.25
CA THR A 635 2.78 -25.67 18.08
C THR A 635 2.97 -24.25 18.60
N ILE A 636 2.81 -23.24 17.74
CA ILE A 636 2.92 -21.83 18.10
C ILE A 636 1.53 -21.26 18.35
N VAL A 637 1.33 -20.62 19.51
CA VAL A 637 0.10 -19.92 19.86
C VAL A 637 0.30 -18.42 19.77
N ARG A 638 -0.53 -17.72 18.99
CA ARG A 638 -0.57 -16.26 18.91
C ARG A 638 -1.67 -15.73 19.81
N MET A 639 -1.34 -14.80 20.71
CA MET A 639 -2.31 -14.10 21.55
C MET A 639 -2.54 -12.68 21.04
N GLN A 640 -3.78 -12.21 21.05
CA GLN A 640 -4.17 -10.84 20.67
C GLN A 640 -5.05 -10.21 21.75
N GLY A 641 -4.96 -8.89 21.92
CA GLY A 641 -5.78 -8.16 22.89
C GLY A 641 -5.21 -8.20 24.31
N LEU A 642 -3.92 -8.47 24.47
CA LEU A 642 -3.24 -8.38 25.75
C LEU A 642 -3.20 -6.93 26.22
N ALA A 643 -3.34 -6.72 27.55
CA ALA A 643 -3.16 -5.40 28.14
C ALA A 643 -1.71 -4.94 27.97
N HIS A 644 -1.50 -3.63 27.82
CA HIS A 644 -0.19 -3.04 27.50
C HIS A 644 0.90 -3.33 28.53
N ASN A 645 0.50 -3.71 29.74
CA ASN A 645 1.38 -4.05 30.86
C ASN A 645 1.45 -5.57 31.15
N THR A 646 0.93 -6.41 30.25
CA THR A 646 0.98 -7.87 30.42
C THR A 646 2.41 -8.35 30.23
N GLY A 647 2.99 -8.92 31.27
CA GLY A 647 4.34 -9.51 31.25
C GLY A 647 4.34 -11.01 30.99
N GLY A 648 5.53 -11.59 30.78
CA GLY A 648 5.70 -13.02 30.53
C GLY A 648 5.15 -13.92 31.65
N LYS A 649 5.15 -13.45 32.92
CA LYS A 649 4.59 -14.19 34.06
C LYS A 649 3.07 -14.31 33.99
N GLU A 650 2.36 -13.27 33.57
CA GLU A 650 0.90 -13.28 33.37
C GLU A 650 0.50 -14.24 32.26
N ILE A 651 1.31 -14.29 31.20
CA ILE A 651 1.08 -15.24 30.08
C ILE A 651 1.31 -16.67 30.52
N LEU A 652 2.39 -16.96 31.24
CA LEU A 652 2.64 -18.29 31.79
C LEU A 652 1.55 -18.71 32.76
N ASN A 653 1.04 -17.80 33.60
CA ASN A 653 -0.09 -18.07 34.49
C ASN A 653 -1.39 -18.38 33.73
N PHE A 654 -1.62 -17.69 32.60
CA PHE A 654 -2.77 -17.96 31.75
C PHE A 654 -2.75 -19.40 31.17
N PHE A 655 -1.55 -19.90 30.87
CA PHE A 655 -1.35 -21.28 30.40
C PHE A 655 -1.08 -22.28 31.54
N GLN A 656 -1.45 -21.96 32.78
CA GLN A 656 -1.30 -22.86 33.93
C GLN A 656 -2.09 -24.16 33.70
N GLY A 657 -1.40 -25.28 33.62
CA GLY A 657 -1.98 -26.60 33.27
C GLY A 657 -1.53 -27.16 31.92
N TYR A 658 -0.85 -26.35 31.12
CA TYR A 658 -0.16 -26.77 29.91
C TYR A 658 1.34 -26.86 30.18
N GLN A 659 2.03 -27.87 29.65
CA GLN A 659 3.48 -27.98 29.78
C GLN A 659 4.17 -26.94 28.90
N CYS A 660 4.46 -25.78 29.47
CA CYS A 660 5.26 -24.74 28.84
C CYS A 660 6.58 -24.64 29.61
N PRO A 661 7.74 -24.96 29.01
CA PRO A 661 9.03 -24.85 29.71
C PRO A 661 9.33 -23.38 30.00
N ALA A 662 9.44 -23.05 31.28
CA ALA A 662 9.68 -21.66 31.74
C ALA A 662 11.06 -21.11 31.32
N GLU A 663 12.01 -21.96 30.95
CA GLU A 663 13.39 -21.60 30.60
C GLU A 663 13.56 -21.11 29.17
N GLU A 664 12.58 -21.38 28.27
CA GLU A 664 12.63 -20.96 26.86
C GLU A 664 11.85 -19.69 26.57
N CYS A 665 11.19 -19.09 27.55
CA CYS A 665 10.41 -17.85 27.44
C CYS A 665 11.28 -16.60 27.67
N GLN A 666 12.46 -16.51 27.08
CA GLN A 666 13.43 -15.47 27.51
C GLN A 666 13.23 -14.08 26.89
N GLU A 667 12.52 -13.90 25.79
CA GLU A 667 12.25 -12.55 25.27
C GLU A 667 10.89 -12.45 24.59
N PHE A 668 10.00 -11.66 25.18
CA PHE A 668 8.74 -11.24 24.58
C PHE A 668 8.89 -9.83 24.04
N ILE A 669 8.64 -9.64 22.76
CA ILE A 669 8.64 -8.32 22.13
C ILE A 669 7.20 -7.86 21.96
N HIS A 670 6.85 -6.72 22.55
CA HIS A 670 5.59 -6.03 22.28
C HIS A 670 5.69 -5.24 20.98
N ASP A 671 4.80 -5.51 20.02
CA ASP A 671 4.55 -4.54 18.95
C ASP A 671 3.58 -3.44 19.43
N GLN A 672 3.52 -2.35 18.70
CA GLN A 672 2.63 -1.21 19.01
C GLN A 672 1.12 -1.55 18.95
N ALA A 673 0.75 -2.74 18.52
CA ALA A 673 -0.62 -3.24 18.46
C ALA A 673 -0.99 -4.15 19.65
N GLY A 674 -0.11 -4.31 20.65
CA GLY A 674 -0.33 -5.20 21.79
C GLY A 674 -0.23 -6.69 21.47
N THR A 675 0.51 -7.04 20.41
CA THR A 675 0.77 -8.43 20.01
C THR A 675 2.15 -8.85 20.51
N MET A 676 2.23 -9.96 21.24
CA MET A 676 3.51 -10.52 21.72
C MET A 676 4.02 -11.61 20.79
N TYR A 677 5.32 -11.55 20.49
CA TYR A 677 6.06 -12.59 19.75
C TYR A 677 7.20 -13.12 20.61
N THR A 678 7.52 -14.40 20.51
CA THR A 678 8.75 -14.93 21.10
C THR A 678 9.83 -15.02 20.05
N HIS A 679 11.01 -14.57 20.42
CA HIS A 679 12.22 -14.68 19.61
C HIS A 679 13.08 -15.80 20.20
N SER A 680 12.63 -17.02 20.21
CA SER A 680 13.49 -18.14 20.52
C SER A 680 13.28 -19.29 19.54
N LYS A 681 14.36 -19.93 19.26
CA LYS A 681 14.42 -21.16 18.49
C LYS A 681 13.61 -22.22 19.21
N GLU A 682 12.55 -22.71 18.57
CA GLU A 682 11.84 -23.93 18.89
C GLU A 682 11.07 -23.98 20.23
N TRP A 683 9.77 -23.79 20.16
CA TRP A 683 8.84 -24.18 21.21
C TRP A 683 8.44 -25.64 21.02
N PRO A 684 8.68 -26.54 21.98
CA PRO A 684 8.05 -27.84 21.95
C PRO A 684 6.61 -27.72 22.44
N CYS A 685 5.72 -28.17 21.59
CA CYS A 685 4.33 -28.58 21.78
C CYS A 685 3.53 -28.05 22.97
N ILE A 686 2.56 -27.27 22.69
CA ILE A 686 1.31 -27.24 23.44
C ILE A 686 0.21 -27.86 22.61
#